data_e4377110a267420b431418644fd840be
#
_entry.id   e4377110a267420b431418644fd840be
#
_cell.length_a   1.000
_cell.length_b   1.000
_cell.length_c   1.000
_cell.angle_alpha   90.00
_cell.angle_beta   90.00
_cell.angle_gamma   90.00
#
_symmetry.space_group_name_H-M   'P 1'
#
loop_
_entity.id
_entity.type
_entity.pdbx_description
1 polymer ?
#
loop_
_entity_poly.entity_id
_entity_poly.type
_entity_poly.pdbx_seq_one_letter_code
_entity_poly.pdbx_strand_id
1 'polypeptide(L)'
;MRCNGMNVGARQVLQAVFASLVVGSSWCLAGSFPPSEKIFPATTRAWLSVPDTRGLQERFDRTPYGQLVADPTMKAFVDGFRDQLSKNGKQRLAKLGLTLEDLGKVPGGEVAAAAIEATPGVLSTVLLVDTTGHEAEAKALVDRIAERLLERKATKITVPNAPPQLTVYQLPPEQDGRADAPARDRRVAFALAPAALVVGDDAVQVGQAFAVLAQGRQDSLTTNPSFTTALGRCGKEIPATAAPIRWFIDPLGFAKAYQASNPPREKRKGPDYVAILGRQGFDAVKGIGGVVAFDHAGHSLRHHTLVHAPALPGREPFGPERFDLAARMLRFPDTEGIAPPAWAPRELAGWTALQWDLQTAFTSIETLFDDVVGEKGTFDDVIASLKEDPDGPQIDLQKDMVAALGKRVTLLSHHVEPIGTDSERIVIAIEATDPQRVAATVAKTMAADSDMQKIQIGTHEAWELIDRSMAIPQIEVETPGGAVAHADRHEGDDDSAHRRRQRLREKEEKLLPHSAVTVAHGHLLIASHRDILERVLANPGGADSLAAAADYKSTAAELARLFPGKAAVRSFGREDETIKPTYELLRQGSMPKSKSVFGQLLNGILGDGKPGTVREQKIDGSTLPEFESVRRYFGTTCLGMETTEEGWYMAGAALPRSDRKPEVARSPEAPAGR
;
A
#
# COMPACT_ATOMS: atom_id res chain seq x y z
N MET A 1 -0.17 -10.45 -2.03
CA MET A 1 -1.44 -10.56 -1.27
C MET A 1 -2.55 -9.92 -2.08
N ARG A 2 -3.43 -10.70 -2.66
CA ARG A 2 -4.54 -10.19 -3.47
C ARG A 2 -5.69 -9.82 -2.53
N CYS A 3 -5.87 -8.53 -2.23
CA CYS A 3 -7.08 -8.01 -1.57
C CYS A 3 -8.25 -8.01 -2.56
N ASN A 4 -8.80 -9.18 -2.86
CA ASN A 4 -10.00 -9.32 -3.67
C ASN A 4 -11.23 -9.37 -2.77
N GLY A 5 -12.02 -8.34 -2.78
CA GLY A 5 -13.38 -8.37 -2.27
C GLY A 5 -13.79 -7.28 -1.30
N MET A 6 -13.29 -6.07 -1.44
CA MET A 6 -13.96 -4.96 -0.76
C MET A 6 -15.37 -4.80 -1.33
N ASN A 7 -16.36 -4.73 -0.44
CA ASN A 7 -17.72 -4.38 -0.81
C ASN A 7 -17.67 -3.10 -1.60
N VAL A 8 -18.12 -3.16 -2.84
CA VAL A 8 -18.05 -2.10 -3.83
C VAL A 8 -18.57 -0.77 -3.28
N GLY A 9 -19.46 -0.79 -2.27
CA GLY A 9 -19.99 0.39 -1.59
C GLY A 9 -19.02 1.10 -0.65
N ALA A 10 -18.32 0.39 0.23
CA ALA A 10 -17.42 1.00 1.23
C ALA A 10 -16.12 1.52 0.61
N ARG A 11 -15.56 0.79 -0.37
CA ARG A 11 -14.42 1.27 -1.19
C ARG A 11 -14.73 2.57 -1.92
N GLN A 12 -16.00 2.76 -2.28
CA GLN A 12 -16.42 3.86 -3.13
C GLN A 12 -16.78 5.12 -2.37
N VAL A 13 -17.26 4.98 -1.13
CA VAL A 13 -17.43 6.11 -0.23
C VAL A 13 -16.05 6.65 0.18
N LEU A 14 -15.08 5.80 0.50
CA LEU A 14 -13.71 6.24 0.78
C LEU A 14 -13.02 6.85 -0.45
N GLN A 15 -13.20 6.28 -1.65
CA GLN A 15 -12.63 6.82 -2.89
C GLN A 15 -13.35 8.11 -3.35
N ALA A 16 -14.66 8.23 -3.13
CA ALA A 16 -15.41 9.45 -3.43
C ALA A 16 -15.03 10.60 -2.47
N VAL A 17 -14.76 10.30 -1.19
CA VAL A 17 -14.27 11.27 -0.21
C VAL A 17 -12.87 11.77 -0.58
N PHE A 18 -11.97 10.90 -1.03
CA PHE A 18 -10.64 11.32 -1.52
C PHE A 18 -10.71 12.15 -2.81
N ALA A 19 -11.63 11.83 -3.71
CA ALA A 19 -11.77 12.55 -4.97
C ALA A 19 -12.51 13.91 -4.80
N SER A 20 -13.34 14.07 -3.78
CA SER A 20 -14.10 15.29 -3.53
C SER A 20 -13.35 16.37 -2.75
N LEU A 21 -12.22 16.04 -2.13
CA LEU A 21 -11.39 16.99 -1.37
C LEU A 21 -10.65 18.03 -2.24
N VAL A 22 -10.78 17.97 -3.56
CA VAL A 22 -10.00 18.79 -4.50
C VAL A 22 -10.77 20.00 -5.10
N VAL A 23 -12.05 20.24 -4.77
CA VAL A 23 -12.82 21.32 -5.44
C VAL A 23 -13.76 22.06 -4.47
N GLY A 24 -13.49 23.33 -4.19
CA GLY A 24 -14.50 24.28 -3.80
C GLY A 24 -14.18 25.24 -2.65
N SER A 25 -14.21 26.53 -2.93
CA SER A 25 -13.96 27.65 -2.02
C SER A 25 -15.27 28.21 -1.47
N SER A 26 -15.40 28.47 -0.17
CA SER A 26 -16.22 29.52 0.40
C SER A 26 -16.03 29.70 1.92
N TRP A 27 -16.18 30.93 2.39
CA TRP A 27 -15.86 31.44 3.72
C TRP A 27 -16.95 31.13 4.75
N CYS A 28 -16.59 30.67 5.96
CA CYS A 28 -17.34 30.96 7.18
C CYS A 28 -16.62 30.64 8.49
N LEU A 29 -17.06 31.35 9.56
CA LEU A 29 -16.55 31.34 10.93
C LEU A 29 -16.81 29.99 11.65
N ALA A 30 -15.79 29.48 12.34
CA ALA A 30 -15.81 28.24 13.08
C ALA A 30 -16.74 28.26 14.30
N GLY A 31 -17.84 27.58 14.23
CA GLY A 31 -18.50 27.01 15.40
C GLY A 31 -17.72 25.75 15.81
N SER A 32 -17.56 25.47 17.13
CA SER A 32 -16.78 24.34 17.62
C SER A 32 -17.50 23.01 17.36
N PHE A 33 -17.33 22.48 16.16
CA PHE A 33 -17.77 21.13 15.84
C PHE A 33 -16.91 20.11 16.62
N PRO A 34 -17.51 19.14 17.34
CA PRO A 34 -16.72 18.19 18.10
C PRO A 34 -15.91 17.29 17.17
N PRO A 35 -14.62 17.06 17.47
CA PRO A 35 -13.77 16.22 16.65
C PRO A 35 -14.35 14.80 16.49
N SER A 36 -14.28 14.25 15.28
CA SER A 36 -14.90 12.97 14.92
C SER A 36 -14.45 11.80 15.78
N GLU A 37 -13.21 11.82 16.29
CA GLU A 37 -12.70 10.79 17.21
C GLU A 37 -13.42 10.75 18.57
N LYS A 38 -14.13 11.81 18.94
CA LYS A 38 -15.02 11.85 20.10
C LYS A 38 -16.45 11.41 19.80
N ILE A 39 -16.79 11.31 18.51
CA ILE A 39 -18.11 10.88 18.03
C ILE A 39 -18.13 9.37 17.75
N PHE A 40 -17.12 8.86 17.07
CA PHE A 40 -17.03 7.45 16.72
C PHE A 40 -16.66 6.57 17.92
N PRO A 41 -17.21 5.33 18.04
CA PRO A 41 -16.98 4.46 19.19
C PRO A 41 -15.58 3.82 19.19
N ALA A 42 -15.17 3.30 20.32
CA ALA A 42 -13.91 2.55 20.49
C ALA A 42 -13.84 1.29 19.62
N THR A 43 -14.98 0.76 19.15
CA THR A 43 -15.07 -0.38 18.22
C THR A 43 -14.77 0.00 16.76
N THR A 44 -14.36 1.23 16.50
CA THR A 44 -13.91 1.70 15.17
C THR A 44 -12.62 0.97 14.78
N ARG A 45 -12.66 0.25 13.65
CA ARG A 45 -11.54 -0.53 13.12
C ARG A 45 -10.70 0.25 12.10
N ALA A 46 -11.29 1.21 11.42
CA ALA A 46 -10.57 2.14 10.57
C ALA A 46 -11.21 3.54 10.65
N TRP A 47 -10.40 4.55 10.62
CA TRP A 47 -10.81 5.94 10.70
C TRP A 47 -9.90 6.83 9.87
N LEU A 48 -10.51 7.79 9.19
CA LEU A 48 -9.85 8.84 8.43
C LEU A 48 -10.54 10.16 8.75
N SER A 49 -9.78 11.22 8.97
CA SER A 49 -10.29 12.56 9.24
C SER A 49 -9.46 13.62 8.51
N VAL A 50 -10.16 14.59 7.96
CA VAL A 50 -9.62 15.84 7.46
C VAL A 50 -10.28 16.96 8.25
N PRO A 51 -9.64 17.47 9.32
CA PRO A 51 -10.24 18.46 10.22
C PRO A 51 -10.55 19.81 9.55
N ASP A 52 -9.79 20.18 8.53
CA ASP A 52 -9.93 21.39 7.76
C ASP A 52 -9.74 21.10 6.28
N THR A 53 -10.85 20.82 5.60
CA THR A 53 -10.83 20.46 4.17
C THR A 53 -10.36 21.60 3.28
N ARG A 54 -10.69 22.83 3.64
CA ARG A 54 -10.27 24.03 2.90
C ARG A 54 -8.78 24.29 3.08
N GLY A 55 -8.30 24.28 4.32
CA GLY A 55 -6.87 24.44 4.60
C GLY A 55 -6.01 23.36 3.95
N LEU A 56 -6.51 22.12 3.90
CA LEU A 56 -5.86 21.01 3.18
C LEU A 56 -5.75 21.32 1.69
N GLN A 57 -6.85 21.79 1.05
CA GLN A 57 -6.86 22.14 -0.38
C GLN A 57 -5.88 23.27 -0.68
N GLU A 58 -5.94 24.36 0.08
CA GLU A 58 -5.07 25.53 -0.09
C GLU A 58 -3.58 25.15 0.05
N ARG A 59 -3.24 24.23 0.96
CA ARG A 59 -1.88 23.73 1.13
C ARG A 59 -1.46 22.81 -0.01
N PHE A 60 -2.34 21.89 -0.41
CA PHE A 60 -2.08 21.02 -1.56
C PHE A 60 -1.81 21.82 -2.83
N ASP A 61 -2.62 22.84 -3.11
CA ASP A 61 -2.48 23.68 -4.31
C ASP A 61 -1.13 24.43 -4.36
N ARG A 62 -0.54 24.74 -3.20
CA ARG A 62 0.80 25.34 -3.13
C ARG A 62 1.95 24.36 -3.36
N THR A 63 1.70 23.05 -3.25
CA THR A 63 2.73 22.04 -3.50
C THR A 63 3.04 21.90 -4.99
N PRO A 64 4.20 21.32 -5.36
CA PRO A 64 4.46 20.90 -6.73
C PRO A 64 3.38 19.96 -7.30
N TYR A 65 2.76 19.12 -6.48
CA TYR A 65 1.67 18.23 -6.90
C TYR A 65 0.39 18.98 -7.28
N GLY A 66 -0.02 19.97 -6.48
CA GLY A 66 -1.16 20.85 -6.80
C GLY A 66 -0.90 21.64 -8.08
N GLN A 67 0.33 22.16 -8.23
CA GLN A 67 0.74 22.87 -9.43
C GLN A 67 0.80 21.95 -10.66
N LEU A 68 1.20 20.68 -10.52
CA LEU A 68 1.12 19.66 -11.58
C LEU A 68 -0.33 19.48 -12.04
N VAL A 69 -1.26 19.32 -11.09
CA VAL A 69 -2.70 19.15 -11.41
C VAL A 69 -3.27 20.38 -12.10
N ALA A 70 -2.78 21.58 -11.76
CA ALA A 70 -3.19 22.86 -12.35
C ALA A 70 -2.45 23.19 -13.67
N ASP A 71 -1.43 22.43 -14.05
CA ASP A 71 -0.65 22.67 -15.27
C ASP A 71 -1.54 22.54 -16.52
N PRO A 72 -1.55 23.53 -17.44
CA PRO A 72 -2.34 23.45 -18.67
C PRO A 72 -2.07 22.20 -19.52
N THR A 73 -0.84 21.66 -19.51
CA THR A 73 -0.49 20.44 -20.24
C THR A 73 -1.16 19.19 -19.66
N MET A 74 -1.47 19.18 -18.36
CA MET A 74 -2.18 18.13 -17.68
C MET A 74 -3.71 18.20 -17.82
N LYS A 75 -4.24 19.34 -18.31
CA LYS A 75 -5.69 19.60 -18.31
C LYS A 75 -6.50 18.49 -18.98
N ALA A 76 -6.08 18.01 -20.14
CA ALA A 76 -6.79 16.95 -20.88
C ALA A 76 -6.88 15.66 -20.05
N PHE A 77 -5.78 15.27 -19.39
CA PHE A 77 -5.75 14.10 -18.52
C PHE A 77 -6.60 14.32 -17.25
N VAL A 78 -6.46 15.46 -16.59
CA VAL A 78 -7.20 15.78 -15.36
C VAL A 78 -8.71 15.80 -15.63
N ASP A 79 -9.14 16.43 -16.73
CA ASP A 79 -10.55 16.46 -17.11
C ASP A 79 -11.05 15.05 -17.49
N GLY A 80 -10.29 14.30 -18.28
CA GLY A 80 -10.58 12.90 -18.63
C GLY A 80 -10.64 11.99 -17.41
N PHE A 81 -9.72 12.16 -16.47
CA PHE A 81 -9.70 11.41 -15.21
C PHE A 81 -10.89 11.77 -14.31
N ARG A 82 -11.23 13.07 -14.19
CA ARG A 82 -12.45 13.52 -13.51
C ARG A 82 -13.69 12.95 -14.17
N ASP A 83 -13.73 12.90 -15.49
CA ASP A 83 -14.82 12.28 -16.26
C ASP A 83 -14.88 10.76 -16.07
N GLN A 84 -13.75 10.07 -16.01
CA GLN A 84 -13.70 8.63 -15.71
C GLN A 84 -14.09 8.33 -14.26
N LEU A 85 -13.55 9.09 -13.29
CA LEU A 85 -14.03 9.03 -11.90
C LEU A 85 -15.51 9.34 -11.83
N SER A 86 -15.96 10.31 -12.59
CA SER A 86 -17.36 10.68 -12.74
C SER A 86 -18.14 9.60 -13.51
N LYS A 87 -17.63 8.93 -14.55
CA LYS A 87 -18.30 7.81 -15.25
C LYS A 87 -18.33 6.54 -14.41
N ASN A 88 -17.24 6.19 -13.74
CA ASN A 88 -17.20 5.06 -12.80
C ASN A 88 -17.91 5.39 -11.48
N GLY A 89 -17.86 6.64 -11.02
CA GLY A 89 -18.67 7.21 -9.97
C GLY A 89 -20.04 7.69 -10.47
N LYS A 90 -20.21 8.13 -11.75
CA LYS A 90 -21.51 8.48 -12.34
C LYS A 90 -22.43 7.29 -12.51
N GLN A 91 -21.94 6.09 -12.74
CA GLN A 91 -22.82 4.94 -12.57
C GLN A 91 -23.35 4.81 -11.14
N ARG A 92 -22.70 5.43 -10.14
CA ARG A 92 -23.05 5.32 -8.72
C ARG A 92 -23.48 6.65 -8.11
N LEU A 93 -22.74 7.75 -8.31
CA LEU A 93 -23.14 9.10 -7.92
C LEU A 93 -24.28 9.60 -8.82
N ALA A 94 -24.25 9.36 -10.13
CA ALA A 94 -25.36 9.68 -11.02
C ALA A 94 -26.58 8.77 -10.83
N LYS A 95 -26.40 7.55 -10.31
CA LYS A 95 -27.53 6.80 -9.78
C LYS A 95 -28.19 7.52 -8.60
N LEU A 96 -27.45 8.42 -7.92
CA LEU A 96 -27.94 9.29 -6.86
C LEU A 96 -28.13 10.75 -7.33
N GLY A 97 -27.91 11.04 -8.61
CA GLY A 97 -28.01 12.39 -9.18
C GLY A 97 -26.97 13.38 -8.66
N LEU A 98 -25.83 12.87 -8.14
CA LEU A 98 -24.79 13.67 -7.53
C LEU A 98 -23.61 13.87 -8.47
N THR A 99 -22.95 15.02 -8.31
CA THR A 99 -21.65 15.30 -8.91
C THR A 99 -20.58 15.40 -7.81
N LEU A 100 -19.30 15.30 -8.18
CA LEU A 100 -18.20 15.58 -7.25
C LEU A 100 -18.22 17.03 -6.74
N GLU A 101 -18.70 17.95 -7.57
CA GLU A 101 -18.86 19.35 -7.21
C GLU A 101 -19.93 19.56 -6.13
N ASP A 102 -21.04 18.81 -6.20
CA ASP A 102 -22.07 18.83 -5.16
C ASP A 102 -21.50 18.40 -3.80
N LEU A 103 -20.64 17.38 -3.79
CA LEU A 103 -20.00 16.92 -2.57
C LEU A 103 -18.96 17.92 -2.03
N GLY A 104 -18.23 18.59 -2.92
CA GLY A 104 -17.20 19.57 -2.55
C GLY A 104 -17.77 20.86 -1.95
N LYS A 105 -19.06 21.16 -2.15
CA LYS A 105 -19.72 22.38 -1.63
C LYS A 105 -20.29 22.22 -0.22
N VAL A 106 -20.36 21.00 0.29
CA VAL A 106 -21.03 20.69 1.57
C VAL A 106 -20.14 20.87 2.80
N PRO A 107 -18.83 20.50 2.78
CA PRO A 107 -18.00 20.62 3.96
C PRO A 107 -17.71 22.08 4.34
N GLY A 108 -18.04 22.44 5.58
CA GLY A 108 -17.64 23.69 6.22
C GLY A 108 -16.41 23.56 7.13
N GLY A 109 -16.01 22.31 7.45
CA GLY A 109 -14.90 22.01 8.34
C GLY A 109 -14.45 20.56 8.19
N GLU A 110 -14.59 19.78 9.28
CA GLU A 110 -14.13 18.38 9.29
C GLU A 110 -14.98 17.47 8.40
N VAL A 111 -14.29 16.62 7.64
CA VAL A 111 -14.88 15.42 7.01
C VAL A 111 -14.17 14.19 7.57
N ALA A 112 -14.95 13.25 8.11
CA ALA A 112 -14.40 12.03 8.67
C ALA A 112 -15.20 10.80 8.22
N ALA A 113 -14.50 9.69 8.04
CA ALA A 113 -15.07 8.39 7.73
C ALA A 113 -14.59 7.35 8.73
N ALA A 114 -15.48 6.46 9.14
CA ALA A 114 -15.16 5.36 10.04
C ALA A 114 -15.76 4.05 9.56
N ALA A 115 -14.97 2.97 9.69
CA ALA A 115 -15.46 1.61 9.62
C ALA A 115 -15.59 1.07 11.05
N ILE A 116 -16.82 0.87 11.48
CA ILE A 116 -17.20 0.54 12.86
C ILE A 116 -17.62 -0.93 12.92
N GLU A 117 -17.04 -1.70 13.80
CA GLU A 117 -17.56 -3.03 14.13
C GLU A 117 -18.76 -2.89 15.06
N ALA A 118 -19.95 -2.76 14.46
CA ALA A 118 -21.21 -2.49 15.16
C ALA A 118 -21.59 -3.64 16.14
N THR A 119 -21.39 -4.86 15.68
CA THR A 119 -21.45 -6.10 16.48
C THR A 119 -20.33 -7.01 15.99
N PRO A 120 -19.89 -8.02 16.76
CA PRO A 120 -18.81 -8.90 16.33
C PRO A 120 -19.04 -9.46 14.91
N GLY A 121 -18.11 -9.17 14.01
CA GLY A 121 -18.16 -9.59 12.60
C GLY A 121 -19.10 -8.78 11.70
N VAL A 122 -19.69 -7.70 12.16
CA VAL A 122 -20.52 -6.79 11.34
C VAL A 122 -19.84 -5.43 11.22
N LEU A 123 -19.33 -5.14 10.05
CA LEU A 123 -18.64 -3.89 9.76
C LEU A 123 -19.61 -2.91 9.07
N SER A 124 -19.78 -1.73 9.69
CA SER A 124 -20.59 -0.62 9.18
C SER A 124 -19.71 0.57 8.83
N THR A 125 -20.10 1.33 7.81
CA THR A 125 -19.40 2.55 7.40
C THR A 125 -20.23 3.77 7.78
N VAL A 126 -19.60 4.74 8.44
CA VAL A 126 -20.21 6.02 8.78
C VAL A 126 -19.33 7.16 8.28
N LEU A 127 -19.95 8.13 7.61
CA LEU A 127 -19.37 9.40 7.18
C LEU A 127 -19.95 10.51 8.05
N LEU A 128 -19.10 11.39 8.56
CA LEU A 128 -19.44 12.59 9.31
C LEU A 128 -18.89 13.79 8.57
N VAL A 129 -19.74 14.79 8.34
CA VAL A 129 -19.39 16.04 7.64
C VAL A 129 -19.83 17.22 8.50
N ASP A 130 -18.90 18.07 8.85
CA ASP A 130 -19.19 19.40 9.38
C ASP A 130 -19.75 20.26 8.23
N THR A 131 -20.99 20.71 8.38
CA THR A 131 -21.71 21.51 7.37
C THR A 131 -21.89 22.97 7.79
N THR A 132 -21.14 23.42 8.79
CA THR A 132 -21.21 24.79 9.31
C THR A 132 -21.05 25.82 8.20
N GLY A 133 -22.06 26.66 8.02
CA GLY A 133 -22.11 27.67 6.95
C GLY A 133 -22.48 27.15 5.55
N HIS A 134 -22.77 25.84 5.43
CA HIS A 134 -23.17 25.16 4.18
C HIS A 134 -24.45 24.30 4.37
N GLU A 135 -25.31 24.71 5.32
CA GLU A 135 -26.51 23.96 5.69
C GLU A 135 -27.50 23.83 4.53
N ALA A 136 -27.61 24.87 3.69
CA ALA A 136 -28.47 24.85 2.52
C ALA A 136 -28.00 23.87 1.46
N GLU A 137 -26.72 23.84 1.20
CA GLU A 137 -26.05 22.89 0.28
C GLU A 137 -26.17 21.45 0.77
N ALA A 138 -25.95 21.24 2.08
CA ALA A 138 -26.12 19.94 2.71
C ALA A 138 -27.56 19.43 2.61
N LYS A 139 -28.54 20.30 2.86
CA LYS A 139 -29.95 19.98 2.72
C LYS A 139 -30.30 19.64 1.27
N ALA A 140 -29.89 20.45 0.32
CA ALA A 140 -30.12 20.22 -1.11
C ALA A 140 -29.50 18.91 -1.58
N LEU A 141 -28.29 18.56 -1.06
CA LEU A 141 -27.64 17.28 -1.34
C LEU A 141 -28.47 16.11 -0.82
N VAL A 142 -28.90 16.15 0.44
CA VAL A 142 -29.71 15.09 1.09
C VAL A 142 -31.05 14.93 0.39
N ASP A 143 -31.74 16.03 0.06
CA ASP A 143 -33.03 15.98 -0.65
C ASP A 143 -32.87 15.29 -2.03
N ARG A 144 -31.83 15.63 -2.78
CA ARG A 144 -31.51 15.01 -4.07
C ARG A 144 -31.17 13.52 -3.93
N ILE A 145 -30.41 13.13 -2.90
CA ILE A 145 -30.13 11.71 -2.60
C ILE A 145 -31.45 10.97 -2.35
N ALA A 146 -32.34 11.55 -1.53
CA ALA A 146 -33.62 10.95 -1.19
C ALA A 146 -34.50 10.72 -2.43
N GLU A 147 -34.61 11.74 -3.31
CA GLU A 147 -35.36 11.62 -4.58
C GLU A 147 -34.81 10.47 -5.44
N ARG A 148 -33.48 10.39 -5.60
CA ARG A 148 -32.85 9.33 -6.41
C ARG A 148 -32.97 7.93 -5.80
N LEU A 149 -32.97 7.82 -4.48
CA LEU A 149 -33.23 6.55 -3.81
C LEU A 149 -34.67 6.07 -4.08
N LEU A 150 -35.64 6.98 -4.04
CA LEU A 150 -37.04 6.68 -4.35
C LEU A 150 -37.24 6.27 -5.84
N GLU A 151 -36.62 6.96 -6.78
CA GLU A 151 -36.60 6.58 -8.21
C GLU A 151 -36.05 5.14 -8.40
N ARG A 152 -35.11 4.73 -7.55
CA ARG A 152 -34.55 3.36 -7.54
C ARG A 152 -35.37 2.37 -6.74
N LYS A 153 -36.63 2.69 -6.45
CA LYS A 153 -37.59 1.84 -5.70
C LYS A 153 -37.11 1.53 -4.27
N ALA A 154 -36.25 2.38 -3.68
CA ALA A 154 -35.97 2.29 -2.26
C ALA A 154 -37.22 2.70 -1.47
N THR A 155 -37.46 2.03 -0.36
CA THR A 155 -38.56 2.35 0.54
C THR A 155 -38.06 3.05 1.78
N LYS A 156 -38.67 4.16 2.16
CA LYS A 156 -38.39 4.83 3.43
C LYS A 156 -38.94 3.95 4.56
N ILE A 157 -38.08 3.62 5.53
CA ILE A 157 -38.43 2.79 6.68
C ILE A 157 -38.29 3.58 7.98
N THR A 158 -39.11 3.25 8.96
CA THR A 158 -39.03 3.81 10.32
C THR A 158 -38.22 2.87 11.20
N VAL A 159 -37.23 3.40 11.89
CA VAL A 159 -36.42 2.68 12.87
C VAL A 159 -36.94 3.02 14.27
N PRO A 160 -37.31 2.03 15.08
CA PRO A 160 -37.76 2.27 16.45
C PRO A 160 -36.70 3.00 17.29
N ASN A 161 -37.13 3.96 18.10
CA ASN A 161 -36.27 4.76 18.99
C ASN A 161 -35.15 5.57 18.29
N ALA A 162 -35.26 5.78 16.98
CA ALA A 162 -34.30 6.60 16.26
C ALA A 162 -34.56 8.10 16.48
N PRO A 163 -33.52 8.95 16.41
CA PRO A 163 -33.70 10.39 16.38
C PRO A 163 -34.68 10.82 15.26
N PRO A 164 -35.54 11.82 15.48
CA PRO A 164 -36.53 12.24 14.46
C PRO A 164 -35.87 12.77 13.16
N GLN A 165 -34.63 13.22 13.23
CA GLN A 165 -33.83 13.67 12.09
C GLN A 165 -33.27 12.50 11.24
N LEU A 166 -33.28 11.27 11.76
CA LEU A 166 -32.77 10.11 11.04
C LEU A 166 -33.76 9.66 9.97
N THR A 167 -33.28 9.63 8.75
CA THR A 167 -34.01 9.06 7.61
C THR A 167 -33.29 7.82 7.12
N VAL A 168 -34.03 6.73 6.91
CA VAL A 168 -33.48 5.44 6.46
C VAL A 168 -34.23 4.95 5.23
N TYR A 169 -33.47 4.57 4.22
CA TYR A 169 -33.99 3.95 3.00
C TYR A 169 -33.48 2.52 2.88
N GLN A 170 -34.42 1.61 2.66
CA GLN A 170 -34.16 0.22 2.31
C GLN A 170 -34.10 0.12 0.78
N LEU A 171 -32.97 -0.29 0.24
CA LEU A 171 -32.82 -0.55 -1.20
C LEU A 171 -33.39 -1.93 -1.56
N PRO A 172 -33.90 -2.09 -2.78
CA PRO A 172 -34.26 -3.41 -3.29
C PRO A 172 -33.06 -4.36 -3.23
N PRO A 173 -33.29 -5.65 -2.99
CA PRO A 173 -32.23 -6.64 -3.05
C PRO A 173 -31.58 -6.64 -4.44
N GLU A 174 -30.26 -6.64 -4.49
CA GLU A 174 -29.51 -6.73 -5.73
C GLU A 174 -29.60 -8.18 -6.22
N GLN A 175 -30.28 -8.40 -7.34
CA GLN A 175 -30.30 -9.70 -8.00
C GLN A 175 -28.93 -9.88 -8.70
N ASP A 176 -28.00 -10.54 -8.04
CA ASP A 176 -26.67 -10.89 -8.60
C ASP A 176 -26.75 -12.02 -9.65
N GLY A 177 -27.87 -12.19 -10.34
CA GLY A 177 -28.06 -13.20 -11.39
C GLY A 177 -28.00 -14.66 -10.93
N ARG A 178 -27.95 -14.93 -9.62
CA ARG A 178 -28.00 -16.30 -9.03
C ARG A 178 -29.15 -16.40 -8.06
N ALA A 179 -30.01 -17.40 -8.29
CA ALA A 179 -31.23 -17.63 -7.52
C ALA A 179 -31.01 -17.93 -6.03
N ASP A 180 -29.81 -18.38 -5.63
CA ASP A 180 -29.55 -18.92 -4.28
C ASP A 180 -28.70 -18.00 -3.39
N ALA A 181 -28.37 -16.76 -3.80
CA ALA A 181 -27.64 -15.85 -2.95
C ALA A 181 -28.57 -15.19 -1.92
N PRO A 182 -28.27 -15.22 -0.61
CA PRO A 182 -29.08 -14.50 0.37
C PRO A 182 -29.11 -13.02 0.00
N ALA A 183 -30.31 -12.46 -0.10
CA ALA A 183 -30.52 -11.05 -0.37
C ALA A 183 -29.81 -10.21 0.71
N ARG A 184 -28.80 -9.42 0.33
CA ARG A 184 -28.15 -8.51 1.26
C ARG A 184 -29.08 -7.37 1.59
N ASP A 185 -29.30 -7.17 2.88
CA ASP A 185 -30.01 -6.01 3.39
C ASP A 185 -29.15 -4.76 3.12
N ARG A 186 -29.60 -3.90 2.20
CA ARG A 186 -28.88 -2.71 1.77
C ARG A 186 -29.65 -1.49 2.23
N ARG A 187 -29.08 -0.79 3.22
CA ARG A 187 -29.67 0.42 3.76
C ARG A 187 -28.79 1.63 3.49
N VAL A 188 -29.41 2.78 3.40
CA VAL A 188 -28.77 4.08 3.45
C VAL A 188 -29.48 4.87 4.54
N ALA A 189 -28.72 5.28 5.54
CA ALA A 189 -29.21 6.08 6.64
C ALA A 189 -28.49 7.43 6.63
N PHE A 190 -29.22 8.51 6.86
CA PHE A 190 -28.62 9.83 7.05
C PHE A 190 -29.41 10.65 8.07
N ALA A 191 -28.69 11.49 8.78
CA ALA A 191 -29.25 12.44 9.72
C ALA A 191 -28.61 13.81 9.48
N LEU A 192 -29.42 14.85 9.35
CA LEU A 192 -29.01 16.23 9.12
C LEU A 192 -29.36 17.09 10.32
N ALA A 193 -28.36 17.79 10.87
CA ALA A 193 -28.47 18.85 11.86
C ALA A 193 -28.00 20.18 11.24
N PRO A 194 -28.21 21.34 11.90
CA PRO A 194 -27.78 22.62 11.36
C PRO A 194 -26.30 22.71 10.98
N ALA A 195 -25.42 22.03 11.72
CA ALA A 195 -23.97 22.05 11.47
C ALA A 195 -23.38 20.67 11.14
N ALA A 196 -24.19 19.64 10.92
CA ALA A 196 -23.67 18.28 10.72
C ALA A 196 -24.55 17.44 9.79
N LEU A 197 -23.88 16.67 8.94
CA LEU A 197 -24.45 15.58 8.16
C LEU A 197 -23.77 14.27 8.55
N VAL A 198 -24.55 13.28 9.00
CA VAL A 198 -24.08 11.91 9.27
C VAL A 198 -24.73 10.96 8.27
N VAL A 199 -23.94 10.17 7.58
CA VAL A 199 -24.41 9.20 6.57
C VAL A 199 -23.78 7.83 6.82
N GLY A 200 -24.53 6.76 6.61
CA GLY A 200 -23.96 5.41 6.73
C GLY A 200 -24.86 4.32 6.18
N ASP A 201 -24.39 3.08 6.26
CA ASP A 201 -25.09 1.88 5.84
C ASP A 201 -25.80 1.17 7.02
N ASP A 202 -25.59 1.64 8.24
CA ASP A 202 -26.25 1.14 9.45
C ASP A 202 -26.98 2.28 10.18
N ALA A 203 -28.30 2.16 10.31
CA ALA A 203 -29.14 3.19 10.92
C ALA A 203 -28.86 3.40 12.42
N VAL A 204 -28.44 2.33 13.12
CA VAL A 204 -28.13 2.42 14.56
C VAL A 204 -26.84 3.21 14.76
N GLN A 205 -25.80 2.93 13.97
CA GLN A 205 -24.52 3.64 14.07
C GLN A 205 -24.67 5.11 13.66
N VAL A 206 -25.43 5.40 12.59
CA VAL A 206 -25.74 6.79 12.19
C VAL A 206 -26.53 7.50 13.28
N GLY A 207 -27.56 6.88 13.82
CA GLY A 207 -28.36 7.45 14.91
C GLY A 207 -27.57 7.71 16.18
N GLN A 208 -26.69 6.79 16.57
CA GLN A 208 -25.81 6.95 17.72
C GLN A 208 -24.80 8.08 17.52
N ALA A 209 -24.13 8.12 16.36
CA ALA A 209 -23.20 9.20 16.04
C ALA A 209 -23.90 10.58 16.06
N PHE A 210 -25.10 10.64 15.50
CA PHE A 210 -25.92 11.86 15.51
C PHE A 210 -26.30 12.30 16.92
N ALA A 211 -26.74 11.37 17.77
CA ALA A 211 -27.20 11.67 19.14
C ALA A 211 -26.10 12.26 20.04
N VAL A 212 -24.83 11.96 19.74
CA VAL A 212 -23.68 12.43 20.54
C VAL A 212 -22.96 13.63 19.96
N LEU A 213 -23.43 14.22 18.85
CA LEU A 213 -22.79 15.35 18.18
C LEU A 213 -22.53 16.56 19.10
N ALA A 214 -23.39 16.82 20.07
CA ALA A 214 -23.26 17.99 20.92
C ALA A 214 -22.24 17.82 22.05
N GLN A 215 -22.02 16.60 22.54
CA GLN A 215 -21.24 16.33 23.76
C GLN A 215 -20.17 15.25 23.61
N GLY A 216 -20.13 14.57 22.44
CA GLY A 216 -19.30 13.38 22.26
C GLY A 216 -19.83 12.17 23.05
N ARG A 217 -19.05 11.08 23.09
CA ARG A 217 -19.38 9.86 23.81
C ARG A 217 -18.23 9.46 24.73
N GLN A 218 -18.56 8.79 25.85
CA GLN A 218 -17.54 8.36 26.81
C GLN A 218 -16.69 7.20 26.27
N ASP A 219 -17.31 6.25 25.55
CA ASP A 219 -16.66 5.10 24.89
C ASP A 219 -16.22 5.42 23.46
N SER A 220 -15.71 6.62 23.25
CA SER A 220 -15.26 7.07 21.92
C SER A 220 -13.95 6.41 21.48
N LEU A 221 -13.59 6.63 20.22
CA LEU A 221 -12.31 6.18 19.65
C LEU A 221 -11.10 6.70 20.45
N THR A 222 -11.24 7.83 21.15
CA THR A 222 -10.19 8.37 22.03
C THR A 222 -9.90 7.48 23.26
N THR A 223 -10.74 6.50 23.58
CA THR A 223 -10.48 5.51 24.63
C THR A 223 -9.73 4.27 24.11
N ASN A 224 -9.54 4.13 22.81
CA ASN A 224 -8.74 3.06 22.23
C ASN A 224 -7.24 3.36 22.44
N PRO A 225 -6.50 2.52 23.19
CA PRO A 225 -5.08 2.79 23.50
C PRO A 225 -4.19 2.88 22.26
N SER A 226 -4.45 2.05 21.24
CA SER A 226 -3.65 2.06 20.02
C SER A 226 -3.87 3.33 19.21
N PHE A 227 -5.12 3.81 19.16
CA PHE A 227 -5.44 5.09 18.54
C PHE A 227 -4.74 6.25 19.24
N THR A 228 -4.89 6.34 20.57
CA THR A 228 -4.33 7.46 21.36
C THR A 228 -2.82 7.46 21.34
N THR A 229 -2.17 6.29 21.38
CA THR A 229 -0.72 6.18 21.26
C THR A 229 -0.24 6.63 19.88
N ALA A 230 -0.84 6.12 18.79
CA ALA A 230 -0.43 6.43 17.44
C ALA A 230 -0.64 7.91 17.09
N LEU A 231 -1.85 8.42 17.28
CA LEU A 231 -2.18 9.81 16.97
C LEU A 231 -1.50 10.79 17.94
N GLY A 232 -1.34 10.42 19.22
CA GLY A 232 -0.64 11.23 20.22
C GLY A 232 0.85 11.38 19.90
N ARG A 233 1.53 10.33 19.41
CA ARG A 233 2.93 10.40 18.97
C ARG A 233 3.09 11.23 17.68
N CYS A 234 2.29 10.91 16.65
CA CYS A 234 2.41 11.55 15.34
C CYS A 234 1.92 13.00 15.33
N GLY A 235 0.87 13.32 16.09
CA GLY A 235 0.31 14.67 16.17
C GLY A 235 1.20 15.71 16.86
N LYS A 236 2.20 15.30 17.62
CA LYS A 236 3.22 16.21 18.19
C LYS A 236 4.08 16.87 17.11
N GLU A 237 4.30 16.15 16.01
CA GLU A 237 5.20 16.57 14.93
C GLU A 237 4.52 17.41 13.86
N ILE A 238 3.20 17.26 13.70
CA ILE A 238 2.38 18.00 12.74
C ILE A 238 1.16 18.59 13.48
N PRO A 239 1.14 19.91 13.75
CA PRO A 239 0.05 20.52 14.50
C PRO A 239 -1.24 20.60 13.68
N ALA A 240 -2.38 20.72 14.35
CA ALA A 240 -3.69 20.83 13.71
C ALA A 240 -3.80 22.02 12.73
N THR A 241 -3.06 23.11 12.99
CA THR A 241 -2.98 24.29 12.10
C THR A 241 -2.33 24.00 10.75
N ALA A 242 -1.69 22.85 10.59
CA ALA A 242 -1.18 22.37 9.30
C ALA A 242 -2.26 21.70 8.43
N ALA A 243 -3.53 21.68 8.87
CA ALA A 243 -4.65 21.01 8.21
C ALA A 243 -4.32 19.58 7.77
N PRO A 244 -3.82 18.71 8.70
CA PRO A 244 -3.36 17.40 8.34
C PRO A 244 -4.51 16.45 8.00
N ILE A 245 -4.22 15.46 7.14
CA ILE A 245 -5.00 14.24 7.08
C ILE A 245 -4.59 13.38 8.28
N ARG A 246 -5.53 12.89 9.05
CA ARG A 246 -5.34 12.00 10.20
C ARG A 246 -5.98 10.65 9.92
N TRP A 247 -5.34 9.57 10.30
CA TRP A 247 -5.86 8.24 10.01
C TRP A 247 -5.44 7.20 11.03
N PHE A 248 -6.24 6.16 11.15
CA PHE A 248 -6.00 5.02 12.02
C PHE A 248 -6.64 3.75 11.45
N ILE A 249 -6.00 2.61 11.65
CA ILE A 249 -6.56 1.29 11.36
C ILE A 249 -6.08 0.25 12.38
N ASP A 250 -6.97 -0.60 12.84
CA ASP A 250 -6.67 -1.90 13.45
C ASP A 250 -6.61 -2.94 12.30
N PRO A 251 -5.43 -3.32 11.79
CA PRO A 251 -5.34 -4.04 10.54
C PRO A 251 -5.94 -5.45 10.61
N LEU A 252 -5.69 -6.18 11.69
CA LEU A 252 -6.19 -7.55 11.83
C LEU A 252 -7.65 -7.57 12.28
N GLY A 253 -8.05 -6.66 13.17
CA GLY A 253 -9.44 -6.49 13.57
C GLY A 253 -10.31 -6.07 12.39
N PHE A 254 -9.87 -5.11 11.58
CA PHE A 254 -10.54 -4.71 10.36
C PHE A 254 -10.66 -5.89 9.37
N ALA A 255 -9.56 -6.62 9.12
CA ALA A 255 -9.57 -7.75 8.19
C ALA A 255 -10.54 -8.86 8.62
N LYS A 256 -10.56 -9.20 9.92
CA LYS A 256 -11.51 -10.18 10.49
C LYS A 256 -12.97 -9.74 10.36
N ALA A 257 -13.27 -8.51 10.79
CA ALA A 257 -14.63 -7.96 10.70
C ALA A 257 -15.09 -7.83 9.25
N TYR A 258 -14.19 -7.40 8.36
CA TYR A 258 -14.46 -7.31 6.93
C TYR A 258 -14.77 -8.69 6.30
N GLN A 259 -13.97 -9.71 6.63
CA GLN A 259 -14.14 -11.07 6.12
C GLN A 259 -15.46 -11.68 6.63
N ALA A 260 -15.80 -11.46 7.89
CA ALA A 260 -17.05 -11.92 8.48
C ALA A 260 -18.28 -11.22 7.86
N SER A 261 -18.20 -9.90 7.63
CA SER A 261 -19.26 -9.13 6.96
C SER A 261 -19.42 -9.49 5.48
N ASN A 262 -18.38 -10.05 4.87
CA ASN A 262 -18.33 -10.38 3.44
C ASN A 262 -17.85 -11.82 3.23
N PRO A 263 -18.61 -12.83 3.69
CA PRO A 263 -18.23 -14.22 3.50
C PRO A 263 -18.06 -14.53 2.01
N PRO A 264 -17.08 -15.35 1.66
CA PRO A 264 -16.83 -15.71 0.26
C PRO A 264 -18.05 -16.44 -0.32
N ARG A 265 -18.42 -16.11 -1.55
CA ARG A 265 -19.57 -16.70 -2.27
C ARG A 265 -19.40 -18.19 -2.60
N GLU A 266 -18.15 -18.66 -2.65
CA GLU A 266 -17.76 -20.06 -2.83
C GLU A 266 -16.73 -20.42 -1.75
N LYS A 267 -16.68 -21.71 -1.38
CA LYS A 267 -15.62 -22.19 -0.47
C LYS A 267 -14.27 -21.79 -1.07
N ARG A 268 -13.53 -20.96 -0.35
CA ARG A 268 -12.19 -20.54 -0.80
C ARG A 268 -11.33 -21.79 -1.00
N LYS A 269 -10.81 -21.95 -2.21
CA LYS A 269 -9.73 -22.90 -2.47
C LYS A 269 -8.42 -22.26 -2.00
N GLY A 270 -8.05 -22.44 -0.75
CA GLY A 270 -6.80 -21.90 -0.21
C GLY A 270 -6.89 -21.53 1.28
N PRO A 271 -5.75 -21.25 1.92
CA PRO A 271 -5.66 -20.99 3.35
C PRO A 271 -6.36 -19.66 3.73
N ASP A 272 -6.91 -19.62 4.94
CA ASP A 272 -7.41 -18.39 5.55
C ASP A 272 -6.25 -17.62 6.18
N TYR A 273 -5.62 -16.75 5.39
CA TYR A 273 -4.47 -15.96 5.84
C TYR A 273 -4.76 -15.05 7.04
N VAL A 274 -5.99 -14.53 7.17
CA VAL A 274 -6.36 -13.67 8.32
C VAL A 274 -6.37 -14.49 9.61
N ALA A 275 -6.96 -15.69 9.56
CA ALA A 275 -6.95 -16.61 10.70
C ALA A 275 -5.53 -17.11 11.02
N ILE A 276 -4.73 -17.43 9.99
CA ILE A 276 -3.34 -17.86 10.14
C ILE A 276 -2.51 -16.77 10.82
N LEU A 277 -2.52 -15.53 10.31
CA LEU A 277 -1.78 -14.42 10.90
C LEU A 277 -2.17 -14.19 12.36
N GLY A 278 -3.46 -14.30 12.68
CA GLY A 278 -3.93 -14.19 14.08
C GLY A 278 -3.36 -15.29 15.00
N ARG A 279 -3.27 -16.56 14.51
CA ARG A 279 -2.69 -17.66 15.29
C ARG A 279 -1.16 -17.57 15.40
N GLN A 280 -0.50 -16.92 14.46
CA GLN A 280 0.95 -16.80 14.36
C GLN A 280 1.50 -15.54 15.08
N GLY A 281 0.71 -14.92 15.95
CA GLY A 281 1.13 -13.83 16.83
C GLY A 281 1.12 -12.44 16.19
N PHE A 282 0.70 -12.28 14.91
CA PHE A 282 0.66 -10.97 14.25
C PHE A 282 -0.44 -10.04 14.77
N ASP A 283 -1.32 -10.54 15.65
CA ASP A 283 -2.24 -9.71 16.44
C ASP A 283 -1.51 -8.85 17.48
N ALA A 284 -0.20 -9.01 17.65
CA ALA A 284 0.67 -8.09 18.36
C ALA A 284 0.66 -6.68 17.73
N VAL A 285 0.39 -6.54 16.44
CA VAL A 285 0.13 -5.26 15.77
C VAL A 285 -1.29 -4.81 16.09
N LYS A 286 -1.42 -3.98 17.12
CA LYS A 286 -2.71 -3.54 17.67
C LYS A 286 -3.35 -2.40 16.88
N GLY A 287 -2.55 -1.65 16.12
CA GLY A 287 -3.04 -0.53 15.32
C GLY A 287 -1.93 0.17 14.56
N ILE A 288 -2.32 0.83 13.49
CA ILE A 288 -1.44 1.69 12.70
C ILE A 288 -2.15 3.03 12.54
N GLY A 289 -1.47 4.12 12.84
CA GLY A 289 -2.07 5.43 12.69
C GLY A 289 -1.04 6.51 12.41
N GLY A 290 -1.50 7.62 11.86
CA GLY A 290 -0.58 8.67 11.49
C GLY A 290 -1.24 9.96 11.03
N VAL A 291 -0.38 10.88 10.62
CA VAL A 291 -0.71 12.19 10.11
C VAL A 291 0.07 12.49 8.83
N VAL A 292 -0.58 13.17 7.90
CA VAL A 292 0.02 13.62 6.64
C VAL A 292 -0.31 15.10 6.46
N ALA A 293 0.67 15.93 6.16
CA ALA A 293 0.46 17.35 5.85
C ALA A 293 1.15 17.71 4.54
N PHE A 294 0.51 18.62 3.79
CA PHE A 294 1.07 19.26 2.60
C PHE A 294 1.60 20.64 2.94
N ASP A 295 2.57 21.12 2.18
CA ASP A 295 3.18 22.46 2.31
C ASP A 295 3.45 22.82 3.79
N HIS A 296 4.24 21.95 4.44
CA HIS A 296 4.57 22.10 5.85
C HIS A 296 6.07 22.02 6.10
N ALA A 297 6.62 23.00 6.83
CA ALA A 297 8.04 23.07 7.21
C ALA A 297 9.02 22.97 6.02
N GLY A 298 8.63 23.51 4.84
CA GLY A 298 9.47 23.48 3.63
C GLY A 298 9.37 22.17 2.81
N HIS A 299 8.49 21.26 3.21
CA HIS A 299 8.26 20.01 2.49
C HIS A 299 6.98 20.09 1.66
N SER A 300 7.00 19.48 0.47
CA SER A 300 5.80 19.30 -0.36
C SER A 300 4.77 18.40 0.32
N LEU A 301 5.27 17.35 0.98
CA LEU A 301 4.50 16.42 1.82
C LEU A 301 5.37 16.01 3.00
N ARG A 302 4.78 15.91 4.18
CA ARG A 302 5.39 15.33 5.38
C ARG A 302 4.41 14.37 6.02
N HIS A 303 4.91 13.21 6.46
CA HIS A 303 4.08 12.24 7.17
C HIS A 303 4.79 11.68 8.40
N HIS A 304 3.99 11.31 9.39
CA HIS A 304 4.42 10.56 10.56
C HIS A 304 3.44 9.42 10.79
N THR A 305 3.95 8.23 11.07
CA THR A 305 3.16 7.01 11.25
C THR A 305 3.74 6.21 12.41
N LEU A 306 2.87 5.71 13.28
CA LEU A 306 3.23 4.72 14.30
C LEU A 306 2.48 3.42 14.02
N VAL A 307 3.22 2.33 13.90
CA VAL A 307 2.70 0.98 14.00
C VAL A 307 2.75 0.59 15.47
N HIS A 308 1.61 0.64 16.14
CA HIS A 308 1.51 0.32 17.56
C HIS A 308 1.52 -1.21 17.74
N ALA A 309 2.64 -1.71 18.22
CA ALA A 309 2.92 -3.11 18.47
C ALA A 309 3.80 -3.24 19.73
N PRO A 310 3.24 -3.00 20.92
CA PRO A 310 3.99 -3.13 22.18
C PRO A 310 4.44 -4.56 22.40
N ALA A 311 5.50 -4.74 23.19
CA ALA A 311 5.92 -6.06 23.61
C ALA A 311 4.82 -6.78 24.38
N LEU A 312 4.78 -8.10 24.29
CA LEU A 312 3.87 -8.90 25.11
C LEU A 312 4.19 -8.71 26.61
N PRO A 313 3.20 -8.85 27.51
CA PRO A 313 3.41 -8.66 28.93
C PRO A 313 4.58 -9.48 29.47
N GLY A 314 5.51 -8.82 30.16
CA GLY A 314 6.70 -9.44 30.74
C GLY A 314 7.83 -9.74 29.76
N ARG A 315 7.73 -9.26 28.49
CA ARG A 315 8.77 -9.41 27.48
C ARG A 315 9.58 -8.13 27.31
N GLU A 316 10.84 -8.28 26.92
CA GLU A 316 11.72 -7.16 26.63
C GLU A 316 11.30 -6.45 25.31
N PRO A 317 11.11 -5.12 25.32
CA PRO A 317 10.62 -4.37 24.14
C PRO A 317 11.49 -4.50 22.89
N PHE A 318 12.80 -4.68 23.07
CA PHE A 318 13.78 -4.79 21.97
C PHE A 318 14.37 -6.21 21.83
N GLY A 319 13.87 -7.15 22.63
CA GLY A 319 14.35 -8.53 22.69
C GLY A 319 13.84 -9.38 21.50
N PRO A 320 14.50 -10.53 21.26
CA PRO A 320 14.08 -11.48 20.20
C PRO A 320 12.73 -12.12 20.49
N GLU A 321 12.28 -12.08 21.73
CA GLU A 321 11.02 -12.63 22.17
C GLU A 321 9.95 -11.58 22.45
N ARG A 322 10.09 -10.38 21.88
CA ARG A 322 9.08 -9.32 21.98
C ARG A 322 7.67 -9.81 21.64
N PHE A 323 7.57 -10.68 20.65
CA PHE A 323 6.33 -11.30 20.16
C PHE A 323 6.41 -12.83 20.26
N ASP A 324 5.32 -13.52 19.92
CA ASP A 324 5.26 -14.98 19.87
C ASP A 324 5.28 -15.52 18.43
N LEU A 325 5.64 -16.79 18.30
CA LEU A 325 5.60 -17.56 17.06
C LEU A 325 6.26 -16.81 15.89
N ALA A 326 5.63 -16.85 14.72
CA ALA A 326 6.18 -16.21 13.53
C ALA A 326 6.25 -14.68 13.61
N ALA A 327 5.47 -14.02 14.46
CA ALA A 327 5.58 -12.58 14.66
C ALA A 327 6.94 -12.14 15.23
N ARG A 328 7.75 -13.05 15.81
CA ARG A 328 9.15 -12.79 16.19
C ARG A 328 10.03 -12.32 15.01
N MET A 329 9.65 -12.66 13.78
CA MET A 329 10.34 -12.19 12.57
C MET A 329 10.27 -10.66 12.39
N LEU A 330 9.33 -9.98 13.06
CA LEU A 330 9.19 -8.51 13.03
C LEU A 330 10.22 -7.83 13.94
N ARG A 331 11.49 -8.19 13.79
CA ARG A 331 12.61 -7.65 14.57
C ARG A 331 13.51 -6.81 13.70
N PHE A 332 13.45 -5.49 13.93
CA PHE A 332 14.17 -4.47 13.16
C PHE A 332 15.07 -3.66 14.11
N PRO A 333 16.31 -4.11 14.36
CA PRO A 333 17.21 -3.42 15.29
C PRO A 333 17.68 -2.09 14.72
N ASP A 334 17.67 -1.05 15.57
CA ASP A 334 18.21 0.26 15.18
C ASP A 334 19.74 0.25 15.17
N THR A 335 20.31 0.93 14.18
CA THR A 335 21.77 1.14 14.07
C THR A 335 22.10 2.56 13.65
N GLU A 336 23.33 2.98 13.95
CA GLU A 336 23.88 4.25 13.49
C GLU A 336 24.50 4.10 12.09
N GLY A 337 24.70 5.24 11.39
CA GLY A 337 25.50 5.30 10.18
C GLY A 337 24.92 4.57 8.97
N ILE A 338 23.59 4.39 8.90
CA ILE A 338 22.96 3.85 7.70
C ILE A 338 23.08 4.86 6.57
N ALA A 339 23.88 4.51 5.54
CA ALA A 339 24.11 5.30 4.34
C ALA A 339 24.23 4.37 3.13
N PRO A 340 24.06 4.89 1.88
CA PRO A 340 24.33 4.11 0.68
C PRO A 340 25.77 3.60 0.68
N PRO A 341 25.98 2.34 0.30
CA PRO A 341 27.34 1.81 0.19
C PRO A 341 28.12 2.51 -0.95
N ALA A 342 29.46 2.51 -0.85
CA ALA A 342 30.29 3.20 -1.83
C ALA A 342 30.12 2.66 -3.26
N TRP A 343 29.78 1.40 -3.40
CA TRP A 343 29.53 0.74 -4.67
C TRP A 343 28.12 0.99 -5.26
N ALA A 344 27.23 1.69 -4.54
CA ALA A 344 25.92 2.08 -5.07
C ALA A 344 26.06 3.18 -6.12
N PRO A 345 25.67 2.95 -7.39
CA PRO A 345 25.82 3.93 -8.46
C PRO A 345 25.10 5.26 -8.18
N ARG A 346 25.70 6.35 -8.67
CA ARG A 346 25.22 7.72 -8.42
C ARG A 346 23.84 8.00 -9.01
N GLU A 347 23.52 7.38 -10.13
CA GLU A 347 22.30 7.63 -10.92
C GLU A 347 21.09 6.81 -10.49
N LEU A 348 21.19 6.00 -9.44
CA LEU A 348 20.06 5.19 -8.95
C LEU A 348 18.80 6.05 -8.70
N ALA A 349 17.65 5.52 -9.06
CA ALA A 349 16.37 6.14 -8.78
C ALA A 349 16.03 6.13 -7.28
N GLY A 350 16.41 5.06 -6.57
CA GLY A 350 16.14 4.92 -5.15
C GLY A 350 17.13 4.00 -4.44
N TRP A 351 17.21 4.21 -3.13
CA TRP A 351 17.96 3.41 -2.20
C TRP A 351 17.20 3.30 -0.87
N THR A 352 17.13 2.08 -0.34
CA THR A 352 16.56 1.82 0.98
C THR A 352 17.45 0.81 1.70
N ALA A 353 17.80 1.07 2.94
CA ALA A 353 18.45 0.09 3.81
C ALA A 353 17.56 -0.21 5.01
N LEU A 354 17.36 -1.49 5.27
CA LEU A 354 16.60 -2.06 6.37
C LEU A 354 17.54 -2.88 7.25
N GLN A 355 17.47 -2.67 8.55
CA GLN A 355 18.06 -3.58 9.53
C GLN A 355 17.02 -4.62 9.91
N TRP A 356 17.28 -5.88 9.58
CA TRP A 356 16.37 -6.99 9.85
C TRP A 356 17.12 -8.16 10.45
N ASP A 357 16.66 -8.67 11.57
CA ASP A 357 17.27 -9.84 12.19
C ASP A 357 16.85 -11.11 11.44
N LEU A 358 17.60 -11.39 10.36
CA LEU A 358 17.32 -12.52 9.45
C LEU A 358 17.42 -13.87 10.15
N GLN A 359 18.28 -14.02 11.15
CA GLN A 359 18.40 -15.27 11.90
C GLN A 359 17.13 -15.52 12.73
N THR A 360 16.65 -14.49 13.46
CA THR A 360 15.39 -14.59 14.20
C THR A 360 14.22 -14.81 13.24
N ALA A 361 14.20 -14.14 12.08
CA ALA A 361 13.15 -14.32 11.08
C ALA A 361 13.12 -15.74 10.55
N PHE A 362 14.27 -16.31 10.18
CA PHE A 362 14.37 -17.67 9.67
C PHE A 362 13.91 -18.72 10.68
N THR A 363 14.38 -18.61 11.93
CA THR A 363 14.00 -19.58 12.98
C THR A 363 12.56 -19.47 13.45
N SER A 364 11.89 -18.35 13.13
CA SER A 364 10.49 -18.11 13.55
C SER A 364 9.47 -18.37 12.44
N ILE A 365 9.91 -18.59 11.18
CA ILE A 365 8.99 -18.74 10.04
C ILE A 365 8.35 -20.13 9.94
N GLU A 366 8.94 -21.15 10.56
CA GLU A 366 8.53 -22.57 10.51
C GLU A 366 7.02 -22.73 10.70
N THR A 367 6.50 -22.27 11.85
CA THR A 367 5.08 -22.45 12.18
C THR A 367 4.13 -21.71 11.24
N LEU A 368 4.55 -20.58 10.68
CA LEU A 368 3.78 -19.85 9.67
C LEU A 368 3.77 -20.60 8.33
N PHE A 369 4.91 -21.15 7.94
CA PHE A 369 5.02 -21.92 6.70
C PHE A 369 4.11 -23.16 6.75
N ASP A 370 4.19 -23.92 7.83
CA ASP A 370 3.35 -25.10 8.07
C ASP A 370 1.86 -24.77 8.06
N ASP A 371 1.46 -23.69 8.74
CA ASP A 371 0.08 -23.21 8.76
C ASP A 371 -0.41 -22.80 7.36
N VAL A 372 0.44 -22.19 6.53
CA VAL A 372 0.09 -21.77 5.16
C VAL A 372 -0.04 -22.96 4.23
N VAL A 373 0.86 -23.95 4.36
CA VAL A 373 0.81 -25.20 3.59
C VAL A 373 -0.35 -26.09 4.07
N GLY A 374 -0.69 -26.01 5.36
CA GLY A 374 -1.74 -26.79 6.01
C GLY A 374 -1.27 -28.15 6.52
N GLU A 375 0.04 -28.38 6.62
CA GLU A 375 0.64 -29.62 7.09
C GLU A 375 1.84 -29.30 7.98
N LYS A 376 1.84 -29.85 9.19
CA LYS A 376 2.86 -29.61 10.21
C LYS A 376 4.14 -30.39 9.87
N GLY A 377 5.30 -29.72 10.06
CA GLY A 377 6.63 -30.30 9.79
C GLY A 377 7.08 -30.17 8.33
N THR A 378 6.26 -29.60 7.45
CA THR A 378 6.62 -29.40 6.04
C THR A 378 7.83 -28.49 5.87
N PHE A 379 7.97 -27.47 6.74
CA PHE A 379 9.15 -26.61 6.72
C PHE A 379 10.44 -27.40 6.97
N ASP A 380 10.44 -28.22 8.03
CA ASP A 380 11.60 -29.04 8.39
C ASP A 380 11.94 -30.05 7.28
N ASP A 381 10.93 -30.67 6.67
CA ASP A 381 11.11 -31.58 5.54
C ASP A 381 11.75 -30.88 4.35
N VAL A 382 11.31 -29.64 4.01
CA VAL A 382 11.92 -28.85 2.94
C VAL A 382 13.37 -28.51 3.26
N ILE A 383 13.67 -28.06 4.50
CA ILE A 383 15.04 -27.74 4.91
C ILE A 383 15.93 -29.00 4.93
N ALA A 384 15.42 -30.14 5.41
CA ALA A 384 16.12 -31.40 5.37
C ALA A 384 16.43 -31.85 3.94
N SER A 385 15.47 -31.69 3.01
CA SER A 385 15.66 -32.09 1.61
C SER A 385 16.78 -31.26 0.93
N LEU A 386 16.97 -30.01 1.25
CA LEU A 386 18.07 -29.17 0.72
C LEU A 386 19.44 -29.74 1.12
N LYS A 387 19.52 -30.45 2.24
CA LYS A 387 20.75 -31.04 2.77
C LYS A 387 20.98 -32.48 2.34
N GLU A 388 19.92 -33.27 2.27
CA GLU A 388 19.97 -34.74 2.18
C GLU A 388 19.70 -35.25 0.77
N ASP A 389 19.03 -34.47 -0.10
CA ASP A 389 18.74 -34.86 -1.47
C ASP A 389 20.05 -34.97 -2.29
N PRO A 390 20.42 -36.18 -2.81
CA PRO A 390 21.62 -36.34 -3.62
C PRO A 390 21.62 -35.49 -4.90
N ASP A 391 20.46 -35.20 -5.46
CA ASP A 391 20.28 -34.42 -6.67
C ASP A 391 20.10 -32.92 -6.34
N GLY A 392 20.02 -32.58 -5.05
CA GLY A 392 19.87 -31.21 -4.54
C GLY A 392 21.21 -30.51 -4.28
N PRO A 393 21.18 -29.31 -3.73
CA PRO A 393 22.38 -28.50 -3.48
C PRO A 393 23.25 -29.05 -2.33
N GLN A 394 22.75 -29.96 -1.51
CA GLN A 394 23.43 -30.54 -0.35
C GLN A 394 24.00 -29.47 0.61
N ILE A 395 23.18 -28.50 1.00
CA ILE A 395 23.54 -27.40 1.90
C ILE A 395 22.72 -27.45 3.20
N ASP A 396 23.35 -27.09 4.32
CA ASP A 396 22.64 -26.75 5.55
C ASP A 396 22.27 -25.27 5.50
N LEU A 397 21.03 -24.95 5.06
CA LEU A 397 20.60 -23.57 4.81
C LEU A 397 20.81 -22.67 6.02
N GLN A 398 20.53 -23.18 7.24
CA GLN A 398 20.71 -22.41 8.46
C GLN A 398 22.18 -22.11 8.74
N LYS A 399 23.06 -23.11 8.64
CA LYS A 399 24.48 -22.95 8.98
C LYS A 399 25.27 -22.32 7.85
N ASP A 400 25.05 -22.75 6.60
CA ASP A 400 25.87 -22.39 5.47
C ASP A 400 25.47 -21.04 4.86
N MET A 401 24.20 -20.62 5.03
CA MET A 401 23.69 -19.37 4.49
C MET A 401 23.26 -18.39 5.60
N VAL A 402 22.20 -18.69 6.36
CA VAL A 402 21.57 -17.75 7.27
C VAL A 402 22.52 -17.25 8.36
N ALA A 403 23.33 -18.15 8.95
CA ALA A 403 24.31 -17.80 9.98
C ALA A 403 25.48 -16.95 9.44
N ALA A 404 25.72 -16.97 8.12
CA ALA A 404 26.76 -16.17 7.46
C ALA A 404 26.25 -14.82 6.92
N LEU A 405 24.95 -14.55 7.01
CA LEU A 405 24.35 -13.25 6.65
C LEU A 405 24.34 -12.30 7.84
N GLY A 406 24.47 -11.02 7.54
CA GLY A 406 24.32 -9.91 8.48
C GLY A 406 22.86 -9.48 8.61
N LYS A 407 22.66 -8.31 9.21
CA LYS A 407 21.30 -7.77 9.45
C LYS A 407 20.89 -6.70 8.46
N ARG A 408 21.82 -6.17 7.66
CA ARG A 408 21.53 -5.11 6.71
C ARG A 408 21.07 -5.69 5.38
N VAL A 409 19.85 -5.32 5.00
CA VAL A 409 19.29 -5.56 3.67
C VAL A 409 19.20 -4.22 2.96
N THR A 410 19.82 -4.08 1.80
CA THR A 410 19.81 -2.87 0.99
C THR A 410 19.06 -3.14 -0.31
N LEU A 411 18.11 -2.28 -0.64
CA LEU A 411 17.37 -2.29 -1.89
C LEU A 411 17.84 -1.10 -2.73
N LEU A 412 18.27 -1.37 -3.95
CA LEU A 412 18.56 -0.37 -4.99
C LEU A 412 17.52 -0.47 -6.09
N SER A 413 17.03 0.67 -6.54
CA SER A 413 16.10 0.74 -7.67
C SER A 413 16.61 1.66 -8.76
N HIS A 414 16.36 1.26 -10.00
CA HIS A 414 16.70 1.99 -11.21
C HIS A 414 15.73 1.58 -12.33
N HIS A 415 15.82 2.22 -13.48
CA HIS A 415 15.13 1.78 -14.69
C HIS A 415 16.00 2.01 -15.92
N VAL A 416 15.65 1.38 -17.04
CA VAL A 416 16.31 1.54 -18.33
C VAL A 416 15.34 2.07 -19.38
N GLU A 417 15.87 2.82 -20.32
CA GLU A 417 15.14 3.36 -21.46
C GLU A 417 15.28 2.44 -22.69
N PRO A 418 14.29 2.38 -23.59
CA PRO A 418 12.97 3.02 -23.49
C PRO A 418 12.07 2.32 -22.47
N ILE A 419 11.16 3.08 -21.81
CA ILE A 419 10.28 2.50 -20.80
C ILE A 419 9.32 1.50 -21.42
N GLY A 420 9.34 0.30 -20.89
CA GLY A 420 8.47 -0.82 -21.20
C GLY A 420 8.07 -1.60 -19.94
N THR A 421 7.35 -2.69 -20.12
CA THR A 421 6.84 -3.51 -19.01
C THR A 421 7.93 -4.19 -18.18
N ASP A 422 9.16 -4.23 -18.66
CA ASP A 422 10.33 -4.88 -18.08
C ASP A 422 11.51 -3.92 -17.89
N SER A 423 11.24 -2.62 -17.74
CA SER A 423 12.29 -1.58 -17.62
C SER A 423 12.81 -1.42 -16.19
N GLU A 424 12.06 -1.86 -15.18
CA GLU A 424 12.47 -1.72 -13.78
C GLU A 424 13.69 -2.59 -13.47
N ARG A 425 14.64 -2.02 -12.73
CA ARG A 425 15.89 -2.65 -12.28
C ARG A 425 15.97 -2.59 -10.77
N ILE A 426 16.11 -3.74 -10.14
CA ILE A 426 16.18 -3.88 -8.68
C ILE A 426 17.41 -4.70 -8.32
N VAL A 427 18.13 -4.28 -7.27
CA VAL A 427 19.16 -5.08 -6.62
C VAL A 427 18.84 -5.17 -5.13
N ILE A 428 18.76 -6.39 -4.63
CA ILE A 428 18.69 -6.70 -3.21
C ILE A 428 20.10 -7.11 -2.78
N ALA A 429 20.69 -6.37 -1.84
CA ALA A 429 22.00 -6.65 -1.29
C ALA A 429 21.85 -6.99 0.19
N ILE A 430 22.22 -8.21 0.57
CA ILE A 430 22.18 -8.68 1.96
C ILE A 430 23.62 -8.72 2.46
N GLU A 431 23.91 -8.01 3.55
CA GLU A 431 25.22 -8.02 4.19
C GLU A 431 25.66 -9.47 4.48
N ALA A 432 26.91 -9.80 4.17
CA ALA A 432 27.49 -11.10 4.46
C ALA A 432 28.59 -10.94 5.52
N THR A 433 28.42 -11.58 6.68
CA THR A 433 29.44 -11.61 7.75
C THR A 433 30.56 -12.61 7.44
N ASP A 434 30.26 -13.63 6.62
CA ASP A 434 31.22 -14.57 6.05
C ASP A 434 30.99 -14.69 4.53
N PRO A 435 31.52 -13.74 3.72
CA PRO A 435 31.28 -13.73 2.28
C PRO A 435 31.77 -14.99 1.54
N GLN A 436 32.83 -15.63 2.04
CA GLN A 436 33.37 -16.85 1.41
C GLN A 436 32.40 -18.03 1.58
N ARG A 437 31.83 -18.17 2.76
CA ARG A 437 30.82 -19.22 3.03
C ARG A 437 29.57 -18.97 2.20
N VAL A 438 29.07 -17.73 2.17
CA VAL A 438 27.90 -17.37 1.35
C VAL A 438 28.17 -17.66 -0.13
N ALA A 439 29.35 -17.29 -0.66
CA ALA A 439 29.71 -17.56 -2.06
C ALA A 439 29.77 -19.05 -2.38
N ALA A 440 30.34 -19.86 -1.48
CA ALA A 440 30.39 -21.32 -1.65
C ALA A 440 28.98 -21.93 -1.64
N THR A 441 28.11 -21.45 -0.76
CA THR A 441 26.72 -21.90 -0.67
C THR A 441 25.92 -21.51 -1.91
N VAL A 442 26.05 -20.26 -2.38
CA VAL A 442 25.42 -19.80 -3.64
C VAL A 442 25.89 -20.64 -4.81
N ALA A 443 27.20 -20.89 -4.92
CA ALA A 443 27.74 -21.71 -6.02
C ALA A 443 27.17 -23.14 -6.02
N LYS A 444 27.04 -23.78 -4.86
CA LYS A 444 26.42 -25.12 -4.76
C LYS A 444 24.94 -25.07 -5.14
N THR A 445 24.19 -24.11 -4.60
CA THR A 445 22.75 -24.00 -4.84
C THR A 445 22.46 -23.74 -6.32
N MET A 446 23.18 -22.80 -6.94
CA MET A 446 22.96 -22.42 -8.33
C MET A 446 23.45 -23.50 -9.31
N ALA A 447 24.51 -24.27 -8.96
CA ALA A 447 24.97 -25.36 -9.79
C ALA A 447 24.01 -26.57 -9.81
N ALA A 448 23.22 -26.75 -8.74
CA ALA A 448 22.18 -27.78 -8.68
C ALA A 448 20.89 -27.36 -9.43
N ASP A 449 20.72 -26.09 -9.79
CA ASP A 449 19.57 -25.61 -10.55
C ASP A 449 19.89 -25.55 -12.05
N SER A 450 19.23 -26.39 -12.84
CA SER A 450 19.43 -26.46 -14.30
C SER A 450 19.02 -25.20 -15.05
N ASP A 451 18.23 -24.32 -14.43
CA ASP A 451 17.83 -23.04 -15.02
C ASP A 451 18.85 -21.93 -14.78
N MET A 452 19.87 -22.19 -13.96
CA MET A 452 20.94 -21.22 -13.66
C MET A 452 22.20 -21.50 -14.49
N GLN A 453 22.78 -20.43 -15.05
CA GLN A 453 24.03 -20.49 -15.78
C GLN A 453 25.11 -19.70 -15.06
N LYS A 454 26.29 -20.30 -14.89
CA LYS A 454 27.47 -19.59 -14.39
C LYS A 454 27.99 -18.62 -15.47
N ILE A 455 28.17 -17.37 -15.09
CA ILE A 455 28.72 -16.30 -15.96
C ILE A 455 29.85 -15.58 -15.25
N GLN A 456 30.63 -14.81 -16.02
CA GLN A 456 31.67 -13.93 -15.49
C GLN A 456 31.28 -12.47 -15.74
N ILE A 457 31.32 -11.65 -14.68
CA ILE A 457 31.11 -10.20 -14.77
C ILE A 457 32.35 -9.50 -14.22
N GLY A 458 33.19 -8.97 -15.09
CA GLY A 458 34.51 -8.45 -14.69
C GLY A 458 35.35 -9.53 -14.00
N THR A 459 35.73 -9.29 -12.75
CA THR A 459 36.48 -10.25 -11.90
C THR A 459 35.59 -11.12 -11.04
N HIS A 460 34.26 -10.96 -11.10
CA HIS A 460 33.32 -11.66 -10.22
C HIS A 460 32.61 -12.81 -10.94
N GLU A 461 32.55 -13.96 -10.28
CA GLU A 461 31.65 -15.03 -10.69
C GLU A 461 30.22 -14.67 -10.32
N ALA A 462 29.28 -14.90 -11.23
CA ALA A 462 27.85 -14.70 -11.04
C ALA A 462 27.06 -15.84 -11.65
N TRP A 463 25.78 -15.90 -11.30
CA TRP A 463 24.83 -16.88 -11.83
C TRP A 463 23.63 -16.12 -12.39
N GLU A 464 23.22 -16.47 -13.61
CA GLU A 464 22.13 -15.85 -14.34
C GLU A 464 21.05 -16.89 -14.63
N LEU A 465 19.79 -16.52 -14.47
CA LEU A 465 18.65 -17.36 -14.82
C LEU A 465 18.51 -17.37 -16.35
N ILE A 466 18.50 -18.58 -16.93
CA ILE A 466 18.30 -18.77 -18.38
C ILE A 466 16.80 -18.82 -18.66
N ASP A 467 16.31 -17.86 -19.43
CA ASP A 467 14.95 -17.93 -19.96
C ASP A 467 14.90 -18.85 -21.18
N ARG A 468 14.58 -20.13 -20.94
CA ARG A 468 14.43 -21.12 -22.00
C ARG A 468 13.18 -20.92 -22.88
N SER A 469 12.27 -20.03 -22.47
CA SER A 469 11.05 -19.75 -23.25
C SER A 469 11.33 -19.09 -24.60
N MET A 470 12.51 -18.45 -24.74
CA MET A 470 12.96 -17.82 -25.99
C MET A 470 13.72 -18.76 -26.95
N ALA A 471 14.07 -20.00 -26.53
CA ALA A 471 15.01 -20.86 -27.24
C ALA A 471 14.39 -21.89 -28.18
N ILE A 472 13.08 -22.04 -28.22
CA ILE A 472 12.43 -22.99 -29.14
C ILE A 472 11.27 -22.30 -29.88
N PRO A 473 11.44 -21.98 -31.19
CA PRO A 473 10.29 -21.79 -32.05
C PRO A 473 9.56 -23.13 -32.13
N GLN A 474 8.38 -23.25 -31.52
CA GLN A 474 7.51 -24.40 -31.75
C GLN A 474 7.14 -24.38 -33.24
N ILE A 475 7.81 -25.20 -34.02
CA ILE A 475 7.36 -25.57 -35.36
C ILE A 475 6.16 -26.50 -35.13
N GLU A 476 4.95 -25.96 -35.20
CA GLU A 476 3.75 -26.76 -35.31
C GLU A 476 3.81 -27.52 -36.65
N VAL A 477 4.22 -28.78 -36.60
CA VAL A 477 4.04 -29.69 -37.71
C VAL A 477 2.61 -30.21 -37.63
N GLU A 478 1.72 -29.64 -38.40
CA GLU A 478 0.42 -30.23 -38.67
C GLU A 478 0.60 -31.60 -39.36
N THR A 479 0.43 -32.65 -38.62
CA THR A 479 0.27 -34.01 -39.20
C THR A 479 -1.21 -34.27 -39.43
N PRO A 480 -1.67 -34.47 -40.68
CA PRO A 480 -3.02 -34.88 -40.95
C PRO A 480 -3.23 -36.35 -40.58
N GLY A 481 -4.08 -36.64 -39.62
CA GLY A 481 -4.75 -37.91 -39.44
C GLY A 481 -3.97 -38.95 -38.64
N GLY A 482 -4.38 -39.21 -37.40
CA GLY A 482 -3.93 -40.34 -36.64
C GLY A 482 -4.69 -40.53 -35.33
N ALA A 483 -5.44 -41.62 -35.26
CA ALA A 483 -6.33 -42.01 -34.17
C ALA A 483 -5.64 -42.06 -32.79
N VAL A 484 -6.35 -41.62 -31.78
CA VAL A 484 -5.99 -41.67 -30.35
C VAL A 484 -6.06 -43.14 -29.89
N ALA A 485 -4.93 -43.71 -29.52
CA ALA A 485 -4.89 -44.97 -28.77
C ALA A 485 -4.79 -44.65 -27.27
N HIS A 486 -5.81 -44.95 -26.50
CA HIS A 486 -5.76 -44.97 -25.04
C HIS A 486 -4.90 -46.15 -24.59
N ALA A 487 -3.78 -45.87 -23.92
CA ALA A 487 -3.05 -46.85 -23.16
C ALA A 487 -3.22 -46.56 -21.67
N ASP A 488 -4.02 -47.37 -21.01
CA ASP A 488 -4.07 -47.47 -19.54
C ASP A 488 -2.69 -47.87 -19.00
N ARG A 489 -2.09 -47.05 -18.18
CA ARG A 489 -0.99 -47.42 -17.31
C ARG A 489 -1.33 -47.12 -15.86
N HIS A 490 -1.31 -48.12 -15.05
CA HIS A 490 -1.31 -48.08 -13.60
C HIS A 490 -0.16 -47.20 -13.10
N GLU A 491 -0.49 -46.15 -12.37
CA GLU A 491 0.46 -45.22 -11.76
C GLU A 491 0.59 -45.49 -10.27
N GLY A 492 1.83 -45.67 -9.82
CA GLY A 492 2.20 -45.72 -8.42
C GLY A 492 2.27 -44.33 -7.81
N ASP A 493 2.14 -44.24 -6.49
CA ASP A 493 1.99 -43.05 -5.65
C ASP A 493 3.12 -41.98 -5.72
N ASP A 494 4.23 -42.29 -6.40
CA ASP A 494 5.42 -41.41 -6.47
C ASP A 494 5.29 -40.26 -7.48
N ASP A 495 4.33 -40.37 -8.42
CA ASP A 495 4.12 -39.40 -9.49
C ASP A 495 3.28 -38.17 -9.04
N SER A 496 2.61 -38.29 -7.91
CA SER A 496 1.76 -37.21 -7.37
C SER A 496 2.59 -36.05 -6.79
N ALA A 497 3.69 -36.34 -6.13
CA ALA A 497 4.61 -35.34 -5.56
C ALA A 497 5.39 -34.63 -6.67
N HIS A 498 5.80 -35.35 -7.72
CA HIS A 498 6.50 -34.76 -8.87
C HIS A 498 5.59 -33.83 -9.69
N ARG A 499 4.35 -34.23 -9.97
CA ARG A 499 3.33 -33.38 -10.64
C ARG A 499 2.92 -32.20 -9.79
N ARG A 500 2.91 -32.32 -8.45
CA ARG A 500 2.62 -31.22 -7.54
C ARG A 500 3.76 -30.19 -7.52
N ARG A 501 5.04 -30.65 -7.50
CA ARG A 501 6.24 -29.81 -7.65
C ARG A 501 6.26 -29.11 -9.00
N GLN A 502 5.91 -29.80 -10.09
CA GLN A 502 5.83 -29.22 -11.44
C GLN A 502 4.72 -28.17 -11.56
N ARG A 503 3.52 -28.41 -10.98
CA ARG A 503 2.43 -27.41 -10.92
C ARG A 503 2.73 -26.22 -10.02
N LEU A 504 3.55 -26.39 -8.98
CA LEU A 504 4.03 -25.27 -8.16
C LEU A 504 5.07 -24.44 -8.95
N ARG A 505 5.95 -25.08 -9.73
CA ARG A 505 6.90 -24.40 -10.63
C ARG A 505 6.20 -23.69 -11.79
N GLU A 506 5.15 -24.25 -12.37
CA GLU A 506 4.36 -23.62 -13.46
C GLU A 506 3.46 -22.48 -12.96
N LYS A 507 3.15 -22.44 -11.66
CA LYS A 507 2.33 -21.39 -11.03
C LYS A 507 3.14 -20.22 -10.48
N GLU A 508 4.42 -20.38 -10.29
CA GLU A 508 5.32 -19.27 -10.00
C GLU A 508 5.60 -18.52 -11.32
N GLU A 509 4.75 -17.50 -11.64
CA GLU A 509 5.24 -16.38 -12.42
C GLU A 509 6.54 -15.96 -11.74
N LYS A 510 7.69 -16.27 -12.34
CA LYS A 510 9.01 -15.99 -11.78
C LYS A 510 9.03 -14.51 -11.43
N LEU A 511 9.12 -14.20 -10.13
CA LEU A 511 9.14 -12.81 -9.63
C LEU A 511 10.26 -11.99 -10.29
N LEU A 512 11.36 -12.66 -10.68
CA LEU A 512 12.53 -12.07 -11.32
C LEU A 512 13.00 -12.98 -12.49
N PRO A 513 12.37 -12.88 -13.68
CA PRO A 513 12.62 -13.82 -14.79
C PRO A 513 14.02 -13.72 -15.41
N HIS A 514 14.77 -12.64 -15.16
CA HIS A 514 16.12 -12.39 -15.67
C HIS A 514 17.14 -12.20 -14.56
N SER A 515 16.90 -12.83 -13.40
CA SER A 515 17.69 -12.60 -12.21
C SER A 515 19.14 -13.04 -12.36
N ALA A 516 20.02 -12.25 -11.75
CA ALA A 516 21.44 -12.58 -11.62
C ALA A 516 21.88 -12.48 -10.15
N VAL A 517 22.70 -13.42 -9.72
CA VAL A 517 23.12 -13.55 -8.31
C VAL A 517 24.64 -13.63 -8.23
N THR A 518 25.24 -12.92 -7.28
CA THR A 518 26.67 -13.01 -6.98
C THR A 518 26.94 -12.65 -5.51
N VAL A 519 28.16 -12.90 -5.05
CA VAL A 519 28.67 -12.41 -3.77
C VAL A 519 29.85 -11.47 -4.04
N ALA A 520 29.65 -10.19 -3.75
CA ALA A 520 30.65 -9.16 -3.97
C ALA A 520 30.50 -8.04 -2.92
N HIS A 521 31.56 -7.26 -2.71
CA HIS A 521 31.57 -6.12 -1.78
C HIS A 521 31.10 -6.46 -0.35
N GLY A 522 31.28 -7.71 0.10
CA GLY A 522 30.80 -8.18 1.39
C GLY A 522 29.27 -8.37 1.47
N HIS A 523 28.61 -8.55 0.34
CA HIS A 523 27.15 -8.75 0.25
C HIS A 523 26.79 -9.89 -0.69
N LEU A 524 25.70 -10.58 -0.38
CA LEU A 524 24.93 -11.37 -1.35
C LEU A 524 24.10 -10.39 -2.18
N LEU A 525 24.36 -10.32 -3.49
CA LEU A 525 23.67 -9.45 -4.44
C LEU A 525 22.71 -10.27 -5.29
N ILE A 526 21.44 -9.94 -5.25
CA ILE A 526 20.38 -10.53 -6.07
C ILE A 526 19.79 -9.41 -6.93
N ALA A 527 20.06 -9.47 -8.24
CA ALA A 527 19.60 -8.48 -9.19
C ALA A 527 18.44 -9.00 -10.03
N SER A 528 17.50 -8.14 -10.37
CA SER A 528 16.41 -8.46 -11.29
C SER A 528 16.90 -8.73 -12.71
N HIS A 529 18.03 -8.13 -13.10
CA HIS A 529 18.65 -8.24 -14.42
C HIS A 529 20.17 -8.16 -14.31
N ARG A 530 20.83 -8.78 -15.25
CA ARG A 530 22.29 -8.80 -15.35
C ARG A 530 22.88 -7.39 -15.50
N ASP A 531 22.28 -6.53 -16.33
CA ASP A 531 22.79 -5.19 -16.64
C ASP A 531 22.94 -4.28 -15.40
N ILE A 532 21.99 -4.33 -14.46
CA ILE A 532 22.11 -3.57 -13.21
C ILE A 532 23.18 -4.16 -12.29
N LEU A 533 23.35 -5.48 -12.30
CA LEU A 533 24.43 -6.12 -11.54
C LEU A 533 25.80 -5.73 -12.09
N GLU A 534 25.98 -5.73 -13.42
CA GLU A 534 27.19 -5.27 -14.08
C GLU A 534 27.53 -3.81 -13.71
N ARG A 535 26.52 -2.93 -13.69
CA ARG A 535 26.66 -1.52 -13.30
C ARG A 535 27.11 -1.36 -11.83
N VAL A 536 26.53 -2.13 -10.93
CA VAL A 536 26.89 -2.14 -9.50
C VAL A 536 28.32 -2.65 -9.31
N LEU A 537 28.71 -3.73 -9.97
CA LEU A 537 30.04 -4.32 -9.85
C LEU A 537 31.13 -3.47 -10.50
N ALA A 538 30.80 -2.72 -11.55
CA ALA A 538 31.74 -1.83 -12.25
C ALA A 538 31.92 -0.47 -11.57
N ASN A 539 31.06 -0.10 -10.59
CA ASN A 539 31.12 1.21 -9.95
C ASN A 539 32.39 1.38 -9.09
N PRO A 540 33.28 2.33 -9.42
CA PRO A 540 34.52 2.53 -8.66
C PRO A 540 34.30 3.19 -7.28
N GLY A 541 33.09 3.66 -7.00
CA GLY A 541 32.79 4.42 -5.79
C GLY A 541 33.27 5.88 -5.85
N GLY A 542 33.48 6.49 -4.70
CA GLY A 542 33.91 7.88 -4.62
C GLY A 542 32.91 8.85 -5.21
N ALA A 543 33.32 9.65 -6.21
CA ALA A 543 32.45 10.63 -6.88
C ALA A 543 31.29 10.00 -7.64
N ASP A 544 31.43 8.74 -8.07
CA ASP A 544 30.42 8.00 -8.83
C ASP A 544 29.45 7.22 -7.93
N SER A 545 29.57 7.37 -6.61
CA SER A 545 28.62 6.79 -5.66
C SER A 545 27.39 7.67 -5.42
N LEU A 546 26.26 7.04 -5.06
CA LEU A 546 25.05 7.73 -4.66
C LEU A 546 25.29 8.66 -3.46
N ALA A 547 26.14 8.25 -2.51
CA ALA A 547 26.50 9.06 -1.34
C ALA A 547 27.19 10.39 -1.71
N ALA A 548 27.81 10.49 -2.90
CA ALA A 548 28.43 11.72 -3.38
C ALA A 548 27.44 12.67 -4.08
N ALA A 549 26.27 12.21 -4.48
CA ALA A 549 25.26 12.99 -5.19
C ALA A 549 24.73 14.15 -4.34
N ALA A 550 24.57 15.34 -4.94
CA ALA A 550 24.17 16.54 -4.22
C ALA A 550 22.73 16.46 -3.69
N ASP A 551 21.81 15.91 -4.49
CA ASP A 551 20.42 15.68 -4.13
C ASP A 551 20.31 14.67 -2.97
N TYR A 552 21.09 13.58 -3.00
CA TYR A 552 21.16 12.65 -1.87
C TYR A 552 21.64 13.37 -0.60
N LYS A 553 22.72 14.15 -0.66
CA LYS A 553 23.28 14.86 0.51
C LYS A 553 22.27 15.81 1.14
N SER A 554 21.56 16.60 0.33
CA SER A 554 20.54 17.51 0.83
C SER A 554 19.37 16.78 1.48
N THR A 555 18.92 15.69 0.85
CA THR A 555 17.81 14.85 1.37
C THR A 555 18.24 14.08 2.62
N ALA A 556 19.46 13.57 2.66
CA ALA A 556 20.01 12.90 3.84
C ALA A 556 20.15 13.84 5.05
N ALA A 557 20.50 15.13 4.82
CA ALA A 557 20.52 16.13 5.86
C ALA A 557 19.11 16.38 6.44
N GLU A 558 18.08 16.36 5.61
CA GLU A 558 16.70 16.43 6.08
C GLU A 558 16.29 15.19 6.87
N LEU A 559 16.62 14.02 6.36
CA LEU A 559 16.36 12.76 7.07
C LEU A 559 17.05 12.74 8.44
N ALA A 560 18.29 13.26 8.54
CA ALA A 560 19.01 13.36 9.82
C ALA A 560 18.32 14.32 10.81
N ARG A 561 17.57 15.32 10.34
CA ARG A 561 16.73 16.17 11.22
C ARG A 561 15.48 15.45 11.72
N LEU A 562 14.88 14.59 10.91
CA LEU A 562 13.72 13.78 11.30
C LEU A 562 14.13 12.64 12.25
N PHE A 563 15.30 12.05 12.01
CA PHE A 563 15.87 10.94 12.77
C PHE A 563 17.34 11.23 13.11
N PRO A 564 17.61 11.97 14.18
CA PRO A 564 18.98 12.39 14.55
C PRO A 564 19.85 11.25 15.11
N GLY A 565 19.26 10.10 15.43
CA GLY A 565 19.92 8.97 16.07
C GLY A 565 19.99 7.72 15.20
N LYS A 566 19.85 6.58 15.89
CA LYS A 566 19.76 5.25 15.29
C LYS A 566 18.45 5.10 14.54
N ALA A 567 18.46 4.22 13.53
CA ALA A 567 17.26 3.86 12.79
C ALA A 567 17.32 2.39 12.34
N ALA A 568 16.17 1.78 12.16
CA ALA A 568 16.04 0.47 11.52
C ALA A 568 15.92 0.58 10.00
N VAL A 569 15.37 1.68 9.49
CA VAL A 569 15.25 1.95 8.05
C VAL A 569 15.71 3.37 7.73
N ARG A 570 16.41 3.50 6.63
CA ARG A 570 16.61 4.78 5.94
C ARG A 570 16.41 4.58 4.45
N SER A 571 15.69 5.52 3.83
CA SER A 571 15.37 5.48 2.41
C SER A 571 15.54 6.85 1.77
N PHE A 572 15.95 6.81 0.51
CA PHE A 572 16.05 7.96 -0.40
C PHE A 572 15.44 7.59 -1.74
N GLY A 573 14.73 8.51 -2.37
CA GLY A 573 14.17 8.35 -3.71
C GLY A 573 14.24 9.65 -4.50
N ARG A 574 14.48 9.53 -5.81
CA ARG A 574 14.23 10.57 -6.81
C ARG A 574 12.84 10.33 -7.35
N GLU A 575 11.89 11.19 -7.03
CA GLU A 575 10.50 10.98 -7.45
C GLU A 575 10.37 10.96 -8.98
N ASP A 576 11.09 11.82 -9.68
CA ASP A 576 11.07 11.86 -11.13
C ASP A 576 11.53 10.53 -11.75
N GLU A 577 12.55 9.88 -11.19
CA GLU A 577 13.06 8.60 -11.67
C GLU A 577 12.17 7.42 -11.24
N THR A 578 11.60 7.47 -10.03
CA THR A 578 10.75 6.39 -9.52
C THR A 578 9.35 6.38 -10.12
N ILE A 579 8.80 7.55 -10.46
CA ILE A 579 7.46 7.70 -11.04
C ILE A 579 7.47 7.48 -12.57
N LYS A 580 8.57 7.82 -13.26
CA LYS A 580 8.65 7.79 -14.71
C LYS A 580 8.20 6.46 -15.34
N PRO A 581 8.65 5.28 -14.87
CA PRO A 581 8.20 4.01 -15.45
C PRO A 581 6.67 3.82 -15.36
N THR A 582 6.10 4.09 -14.20
CA THR A 582 4.65 3.98 -13.99
C THR A 582 3.87 4.98 -14.85
N TYR A 583 4.35 6.23 -14.93
CA TYR A 583 3.73 7.27 -15.73
C TYR A 583 3.70 6.92 -17.21
N GLU A 584 4.83 6.49 -17.77
CA GLU A 584 4.95 6.13 -19.18
C GLU A 584 4.15 4.85 -19.52
N LEU A 585 4.15 3.83 -18.65
CA LEU A 585 3.30 2.65 -18.83
C LEU A 585 1.81 3.01 -18.79
N LEU A 586 1.43 3.95 -17.92
CA LEU A 586 0.05 4.46 -17.87
C LEU A 586 -0.29 5.18 -19.18
N ARG A 587 0.60 6.05 -19.68
CA ARG A 587 0.45 6.78 -20.93
C ARG A 587 0.33 5.85 -22.16
N GLN A 588 1.10 4.77 -22.16
CA GLN A 588 1.10 3.74 -23.22
C GLN A 588 -0.06 2.74 -23.14
N GLY A 589 -0.91 2.79 -22.09
CA GLY A 589 -1.94 1.78 -21.87
C GLY A 589 -1.41 0.40 -21.45
N SER A 590 -0.14 0.33 -21.06
CA SER A 590 0.59 -0.92 -20.78
C SER A 590 0.70 -1.28 -19.29
N MET A 591 0.14 -0.47 -18.37
CA MET A 591 0.16 -0.71 -16.92
C MET A 591 -0.31 -2.11 -16.50
N PRO A 592 -1.39 -2.69 -17.08
CA PRO A 592 -1.85 -4.02 -16.69
C PRO A 592 -0.84 -5.13 -16.97
N LYS A 593 0.10 -4.90 -17.89
CA LYS A 593 1.17 -5.83 -18.28
C LYS A 593 2.49 -5.55 -17.55
N SER A 594 2.52 -4.55 -16.65
CA SER A 594 3.74 -4.20 -15.90
C SER A 594 4.21 -5.39 -15.07
N LYS A 595 5.49 -5.72 -15.20
CA LYS A 595 6.20 -6.70 -14.38
C LYS A 595 6.82 -6.06 -13.14
N SER A 596 6.76 -4.72 -13.01
CA SER A 596 7.29 -4.02 -11.84
C SER A 596 6.53 -4.39 -10.56
N VAL A 597 7.23 -4.41 -9.42
CA VAL A 597 6.63 -4.67 -8.10
C VAL A 597 5.54 -3.66 -7.78
N PHE A 598 5.77 -2.38 -8.09
CA PHE A 598 4.79 -1.30 -7.88
C PHE A 598 3.60 -1.42 -8.83
N GLY A 599 3.85 -1.75 -10.11
CA GLY A 599 2.80 -2.00 -11.08
C GLY A 599 1.92 -3.19 -10.72
N GLN A 600 2.51 -4.27 -10.21
CA GLN A 600 1.76 -5.44 -9.71
C GLN A 600 0.92 -5.08 -8.47
N LEU A 601 1.45 -4.26 -7.55
CA LEU A 601 0.72 -3.75 -6.40
C LEU A 601 -0.48 -2.89 -6.82
N LEU A 602 -0.27 -1.92 -7.72
CA LEU A 602 -1.33 -1.08 -8.28
C LEU A 602 -2.38 -1.91 -9.02
N ASN A 603 -1.96 -2.85 -9.85
CA ASN A 603 -2.85 -3.77 -10.54
C ASN A 603 -3.65 -4.65 -9.55
N GLY A 604 -3.05 -5.04 -8.42
CA GLY A 604 -3.73 -5.74 -7.34
C GLY A 604 -4.80 -4.89 -6.64
N ILE A 605 -4.53 -3.60 -6.46
CA ILE A 605 -5.45 -2.65 -5.81
C ILE A 605 -6.56 -2.19 -6.78
N LEU A 606 -6.23 -1.92 -8.03
CA LEU A 606 -7.15 -1.37 -9.04
C LEU A 606 -7.82 -2.44 -9.92
N GLY A 607 -7.31 -3.67 -9.94
CA GLY A 607 -7.79 -4.77 -10.80
C GLY A 607 -9.04 -5.48 -10.28
N ASP A 608 -9.82 -6.10 -11.19
CA ASP A 608 -11.07 -6.83 -10.86
C ASP A 608 -10.84 -8.27 -10.36
N GLY A 609 -9.60 -8.69 -10.22
CA GLY A 609 -9.22 -9.93 -9.54
C GLY A 609 -9.64 -11.26 -10.16
N LYS A 610 -10.09 -11.32 -11.40
CA LYS A 610 -10.43 -12.59 -12.07
C LYS A 610 -9.17 -13.21 -12.67
N PRO A 611 -8.79 -14.44 -12.29
CA PRO A 611 -7.68 -15.15 -12.94
C PRO A 611 -7.97 -15.40 -14.41
N GLY A 612 -6.99 -15.13 -15.30
CA GLY A 612 -7.08 -15.48 -16.72
C GLY A 612 -7.78 -14.47 -17.64
N THR A 613 -8.24 -13.33 -17.14
CA THR A 613 -8.72 -12.24 -18.01
C THR A 613 -7.60 -11.25 -18.32
N VAL A 614 -7.46 -10.83 -19.57
CA VAL A 614 -6.61 -9.69 -19.95
C VAL A 614 -7.11 -8.49 -19.16
N ARG A 615 -6.27 -7.95 -18.29
CA ARG A 615 -6.62 -6.81 -17.43
C ARG A 615 -6.68 -5.57 -18.30
N GLU A 616 -7.83 -4.91 -18.33
CA GLU A 616 -7.96 -3.60 -18.96
C GLU A 616 -7.44 -2.51 -18.02
N GLN A 617 -6.74 -1.53 -18.59
CA GLN A 617 -6.30 -0.35 -17.86
C GLN A 617 -7.52 0.48 -17.48
N LYS A 618 -7.75 0.66 -16.18
CA LYS A 618 -8.93 1.40 -15.69
C LYS A 618 -8.80 2.90 -15.82
N ILE A 619 -7.57 3.42 -15.82
CA ILE A 619 -7.30 4.84 -15.96
C ILE A 619 -6.74 5.06 -17.37
N ASP A 620 -7.45 5.85 -18.17
CA ASP A 620 -6.96 6.24 -19.51
C ASP A 620 -5.83 7.25 -19.37
N GLY A 621 -4.62 6.82 -19.65
CA GLY A 621 -3.43 7.65 -19.63
C GLY A 621 -3.04 8.24 -21.01
N SER A 622 -3.83 7.97 -22.06
CA SER A 622 -3.49 8.38 -23.43
C SER A 622 -3.37 9.89 -23.63
N THR A 623 -4.00 10.67 -22.75
CA THR A 623 -3.97 12.14 -22.75
C THR A 623 -2.90 12.72 -21.81
N LEU A 624 -2.10 11.89 -21.15
CA LEU A 624 -0.95 12.36 -20.38
C LEU A 624 0.08 13.01 -21.30
N PRO A 625 0.64 14.16 -20.94
CA PRO A 625 1.74 14.77 -21.68
C PRO A 625 3.01 13.90 -21.60
N GLU A 626 4.03 14.20 -22.40
CA GLU A 626 5.33 13.57 -22.26
C GLU A 626 5.91 13.84 -20.85
N PHE A 627 6.50 12.81 -20.25
CA PHE A 627 6.99 12.89 -18.86
C PHE A 627 7.94 14.07 -18.62
N GLU A 628 8.81 14.35 -19.58
CA GLU A 628 9.80 15.42 -19.46
C GLU A 628 9.16 16.82 -19.27
N SER A 629 7.94 17.05 -19.77
CA SER A 629 7.22 18.31 -19.58
C SER A 629 6.74 18.52 -18.14
N VAL A 630 6.51 17.43 -17.41
CA VAL A 630 6.00 17.42 -16.01
C VAL A 630 7.06 17.04 -14.99
N ARG A 631 8.22 16.57 -15.41
CA ARG A 631 9.33 16.12 -14.55
C ARG A 631 9.72 17.16 -13.50
N ARG A 632 9.58 18.44 -13.82
CA ARG A 632 9.90 19.56 -12.92
C ARG A 632 9.12 19.59 -11.60
N TYR A 633 8.01 18.89 -11.52
CA TYR A 633 7.16 18.84 -10.33
C TYR A 633 7.59 17.78 -9.30
N PHE A 634 8.48 16.88 -9.69
CA PHE A 634 8.94 15.78 -8.86
C PHE A 634 10.32 16.09 -8.27
N GLY A 635 10.43 15.94 -6.97
CA GLY A 635 11.65 16.24 -6.23
C GLY A 635 12.34 14.98 -5.71
N THR A 636 12.72 15.00 -4.44
CA THR A 636 13.30 13.85 -3.74
C THR A 636 12.46 13.47 -2.53
N THR A 637 12.56 12.22 -2.11
CA THR A 637 11.88 11.71 -0.92
C THR A 637 12.86 11.11 0.06
N CYS A 638 12.52 11.16 1.33
CA CYS A 638 13.19 10.42 2.38
C CYS A 638 12.20 9.78 3.34
N LEU A 639 12.61 8.65 3.92
CA LEU A 639 11.89 7.93 4.97
C LEU A 639 12.88 7.38 5.98
N GLY A 640 12.52 7.48 7.26
CA GLY A 640 13.19 6.79 8.36
C GLY A 640 12.19 6.00 9.18
N MET A 641 12.67 4.94 9.82
CA MET A 641 11.94 4.15 10.80
C MET A 641 12.84 3.85 11.98
N GLU A 642 12.31 4.01 13.19
CA GLU A 642 12.94 3.57 14.44
C GLU A 642 12.06 2.57 15.17
N THR A 643 12.68 1.65 15.88
CA THR A 643 12.00 0.72 16.78
C THR A 643 11.86 1.35 18.15
N THR A 644 10.65 1.46 18.66
CA THR A 644 10.32 2.02 19.98
C THR A 644 9.69 0.96 20.88
N GLU A 645 9.47 1.29 22.15
CA GLU A 645 8.73 0.41 23.06
C GLU A 645 7.30 0.17 22.61
N GLU A 646 6.67 1.22 22.00
CA GLU A 646 5.31 1.14 21.48
C GLU A 646 5.20 0.41 20.14
N GLY A 647 6.29 0.21 19.41
CA GLY A 647 6.26 -0.39 18.07
C GLY A 647 7.28 0.20 17.13
N TRP A 648 6.85 0.58 15.91
CA TRP A 648 7.73 1.18 14.90
C TRP A 648 7.21 2.56 14.52
N TYR A 649 8.04 3.56 14.77
CA TYR A 649 7.74 4.93 14.39
C TYR A 649 8.45 5.27 13.08
N MET A 650 7.69 5.80 12.13
CA MET A 650 8.16 6.19 10.81
C MET A 650 7.88 7.67 10.57
N ALA A 651 8.83 8.36 9.96
CA ALA A 651 8.60 9.68 9.39
C ALA A 651 9.26 9.81 8.03
N GLY A 652 8.63 10.57 7.15
CA GLY A 652 9.14 10.81 5.82
C GLY A 652 8.70 12.16 5.28
N ALA A 653 9.40 12.62 4.26
CA ALA A 653 9.12 13.86 3.58
C ALA A 653 9.37 13.75 2.08
N ALA A 654 8.58 14.48 1.30
CA ALA A 654 8.86 14.83 -0.07
C ALA A 654 9.37 16.26 -0.11
N LEU A 655 10.54 16.45 -0.71
CA LEU A 655 11.20 17.74 -0.84
C LEU A 655 10.96 18.30 -2.24
N PRO A 656 10.72 19.60 -2.38
CA PRO A 656 10.66 20.21 -3.70
C PRO A 656 12.03 20.14 -4.37
N ARG A 657 12.06 20.18 -5.69
CA ARG A 657 13.29 20.15 -6.47
C ARG A 657 14.18 21.35 -6.14
N SER A 658 15.46 21.12 -5.85
CA SER A 658 16.39 22.13 -5.34
C SER A 658 16.79 23.22 -6.37
N ASP A 659 16.61 22.95 -7.66
CA ASP A 659 16.84 23.89 -8.76
C ASP A 659 15.67 24.87 -8.99
N ARG A 660 14.58 24.71 -8.25
CA ARG A 660 13.41 25.61 -8.31
C ARG A 660 13.67 26.83 -7.42
N LYS A 661 13.94 28.00 -8.02
CA LYS A 661 13.85 29.27 -7.30
C LYS A 661 12.40 29.42 -6.82
N PRO A 662 12.15 29.76 -5.52
CA PRO A 662 10.81 30.03 -5.07
C PRO A 662 10.25 31.18 -5.92
N GLU A 663 9.19 30.92 -6.65
CA GLU A 663 8.43 31.97 -7.32
C GLU A 663 7.79 32.80 -6.20
N VAL A 664 8.35 33.98 -5.97
CA VAL A 664 7.80 34.94 -5.00
C VAL A 664 6.36 35.20 -5.46
N ALA A 665 5.38 34.81 -4.65
CA ALA A 665 3.99 35.10 -4.90
C ALA A 665 3.87 36.61 -5.16
N ARG A 666 3.55 36.95 -6.41
CA ARG A 666 3.18 38.36 -6.73
C ARG A 666 1.94 38.65 -5.91
N SER A 667 2.10 39.49 -4.92
CA SER A 667 0.97 40.13 -4.26
C SER A 667 0.05 40.69 -5.34
N PRO A 668 -1.28 40.46 -5.28
CA PRO A 668 -2.18 41.10 -6.22
C PRO A 668 -2.01 42.61 -6.08
N GLU A 669 -1.61 43.28 -7.17
CA GLU A 669 -1.58 44.74 -7.24
C GLU A 669 -2.96 45.28 -6.85
N ALA A 670 -2.97 46.10 -5.82
CA ALA A 670 -4.17 46.85 -5.45
C ALA A 670 -4.66 47.63 -6.68
N PRO A 671 -5.96 47.64 -6.98
CA PRO A 671 -6.48 48.40 -8.11
C PRO A 671 -6.18 49.89 -7.88
N ALA A 672 -5.44 50.50 -8.83
CA ALA A 672 -5.19 51.92 -8.87
C ALA A 672 -6.52 52.65 -8.92
N GLY A 673 -6.80 53.45 -7.89
CA GLY A 673 -7.99 54.27 -7.83
C GLY A 673 -8.04 55.29 -8.97
N ARG A 674 -9.20 55.36 -9.59
CA ARG A 674 -9.77 56.55 -10.22
C ARG A 674 -11.22 56.67 -9.82
#